data_b562c6e3f1779777d238335f74e53a2e
#
_entry.id   b562c6e3f1779777d238335f74e53a2e
#
_cell.length_a   1.000
_cell.length_b   1.000
_cell.length_c   1.000
_cell.angle_alpha   90.00
_cell.angle_beta   90.00
_cell.angle_gamma   90.00
#
_symmetry.space_group_name_H-M   'P 1'
#
loop_
_entity.id
_entity.type
_entity.pdbx_description
1 polymer ?
#
loop_
_entity_poly.entity_id
_entity_poly.type
_entity_poly.pdbx_seq_one_letter_code
_entity_poly.pdbx_strand_id
1 'polypeptide(L)'
;MKKIWVIIVNVLIMIAMLIFVILYSNIQSRDTAQRQVEQFEKATVTMERVTENYLEGEQRICDVWARYINSKDMTIEEAISFIRISHVLPNASAHIVYLDTMCGLSTKASQNLGGDYSVSYERMYLLDDVSWINDIGEAVNISRAYTNPVNGEQSLAFCNFVTLHDPGTDGHRNAVLLRVLPVSELEQKWIFPQEEFDNAELSMIDASGNYIIKGHSFKNSNFFEFYKSYNTVDPAAAQELWGKVTSSTGSFSMLNSRGEECILAYTPVAATEGWTLLSFMPMKELNVNTENWLLVGFVSTGLLILFVFDLAVMIYFNNKLRAAAKEAASANKAKTDFLSTMSHDIRTPMNAIIGLTAITEKNLGDTESVRENLRKITLASNHLLTLINDILDISKVESGKLNLSPQTFSIVETVENLVNLSQPMIKEKNIDFNFRVSRMETEYIFADQLRLNQIYINILSNAIKYTEPRGSISVDMREEKSQKPDHVRLTYIVSDTGIGMSPEFMATMYQPFSRQTDSRVNSIQGTGLGLAITKQMVNLMEGTIDCQSEQGKGTTFTVILDLPAAERQREDMMLEPMDILIVDDDEVLLETAVETLSSLGVTADRAGSASEALGMITRRHETGADYSIVIIDWKMPGVDGIETIRRIRAEVDQDIPILLVSAYDRTDIEDTAKKAGANGFISKPLFRSTLYDKINDILGTEAKSVEPEDDNSDLQGLNILIAEDFDVNWEVISALLGMYGINAQRAENGRVCVEKMKSAKKGDFDLIFMDIQMPEMNGLDATRNIRRLDDPWASSIPIIAMTSDAFSENVTECLNAGMNGHIAKPVDIKLVIKEIRKIEEDKK
;
A
#
# COMPACT_ATOMS: atom_id res chain seq x y z
N MET A 1 -58.83 -47.93 -2.52
CA MET A 1 -59.39 -47.00 -3.55
C MET A 1 -58.65 -45.64 -3.58
N LYS A 2 -58.47 -44.92 -2.45
CA LYS A 2 -57.82 -43.63 -2.52
C LYS A 2 -56.36 -43.63 -3.12
N LYS A 3 -55.56 -44.70 -2.85
CA LYS A 3 -54.19 -44.81 -3.37
C LYS A 3 -54.16 -45.10 -4.89
N ILE A 4 -55.10 -45.85 -5.42
CA ILE A 4 -55.22 -46.16 -6.86
C ILE A 4 -55.66 -44.90 -7.61
N TRP A 5 -56.54 -44.10 -7.02
CA TRP A 5 -57.00 -42.87 -7.58
C TRP A 5 -55.88 -41.86 -7.75
N VAL A 6 -54.99 -41.79 -6.76
CA VAL A 6 -53.80 -40.93 -6.83
C VAL A 6 -52.83 -41.37 -7.92
N ILE A 7 -52.67 -42.69 -8.12
CA ILE A 7 -51.85 -43.23 -9.22
C ILE A 7 -52.51 -42.96 -10.57
N ILE A 8 -53.83 -43.15 -10.70
CA ILE A 8 -54.56 -42.86 -11.92
C ILE A 8 -54.54 -41.36 -12.25
N VAL A 9 -54.69 -40.49 -11.26
CA VAL A 9 -54.59 -39.04 -11.42
C VAL A 9 -53.17 -38.63 -11.83
N ASN A 10 -52.13 -39.22 -11.22
CA ASN A 10 -50.75 -38.95 -11.63
C ASN A 10 -50.45 -39.47 -13.05
N VAL A 11 -50.96 -40.62 -13.46
CA VAL A 11 -50.84 -41.17 -14.82
C VAL A 11 -51.60 -40.28 -15.81
N LEU A 12 -52.81 -39.83 -15.47
CA LEU A 12 -53.60 -38.92 -16.30
C LEU A 12 -52.92 -37.53 -16.43
N ILE A 13 -52.37 -37.04 -15.35
CA ILE A 13 -51.55 -35.82 -15.35
C ILE A 13 -50.31 -36.03 -16.23
N MET A 14 -49.63 -37.17 -16.15
CA MET A 14 -48.51 -37.52 -17.01
C MET A 14 -48.87 -37.61 -18.46
N ILE A 15 -50.02 -38.23 -18.81
CA ILE A 15 -50.54 -38.31 -20.20
C ILE A 15 -50.96 -36.92 -20.71
N ALA A 16 -51.63 -36.13 -19.85
CA ALA A 16 -52.02 -34.77 -20.19
C ALA A 16 -50.77 -33.88 -20.34
N MET A 17 -49.75 -34.04 -19.51
CA MET A 17 -48.45 -33.37 -19.66
C MET A 17 -47.75 -33.83 -20.95
N LEU A 18 -47.76 -35.10 -21.28
CA LEU A 18 -47.16 -35.61 -22.52
C LEU A 18 -47.81 -35.00 -23.76
N ILE A 19 -49.17 -34.98 -23.79
CA ILE A 19 -49.92 -34.33 -24.87
C ILE A 19 -49.67 -32.82 -24.89
N PHE A 20 -49.63 -32.20 -23.70
CA PHE A 20 -49.28 -30.78 -23.58
C PHE A 20 -47.84 -30.50 -24.03
N VAL A 21 -46.87 -31.36 -23.67
CA VAL A 21 -45.48 -31.27 -24.10
C VAL A 21 -45.34 -31.39 -25.60
N ILE A 22 -46.12 -32.33 -26.24
CA ILE A 22 -46.12 -32.51 -27.71
C ILE A 22 -46.75 -31.28 -28.42
N LEU A 23 -47.89 -30.80 -27.93
CA LEU A 23 -48.53 -29.60 -28.46
C LEU A 23 -47.75 -28.34 -28.22
N TYR A 24 -47.21 -28.23 -27.00
CA TYR A 24 -46.36 -27.12 -26.59
C TYR A 24 -45.04 -27.12 -27.33
N SER A 25 -44.44 -28.31 -27.56
CA SER A 25 -43.20 -28.44 -28.35
C SER A 25 -43.37 -27.95 -29.77
N ASN A 26 -44.55 -28.25 -30.40
CA ASN A 26 -44.82 -27.77 -31.73
C ASN A 26 -45.10 -26.26 -31.83
N ILE A 27 -45.74 -25.69 -30.82
CA ILE A 27 -45.97 -24.25 -30.72
C ILE A 27 -44.67 -23.53 -30.33
N GLN A 28 -43.95 -24.07 -29.35
CA GLN A 28 -42.71 -23.47 -28.86
C GLN A 28 -41.56 -23.53 -29.88
N SER A 29 -41.51 -24.58 -30.74
CA SER A 29 -40.43 -24.63 -31.73
C SER A 29 -40.53 -23.47 -32.73
N ARG A 30 -41.74 -23.01 -33.05
CA ARG A 30 -41.98 -21.82 -33.88
C ARG A 30 -41.71 -20.52 -33.10
N ASP A 31 -42.25 -20.43 -31.90
CA ASP A 31 -42.08 -19.26 -31.03
C ASP A 31 -40.62 -19.11 -30.56
N THR A 32 -39.91 -20.23 -30.32
CA THR A 32 -38.51 -20.22 -29.85
C THR A 32 -37.59 -19.75 -30.96
N ALA A 33 -37.80 -20.20 -32.20
CA ALA A 33 -37.03 -19.71 -33.36
C ALA A 33 -37.16 -18.20 -33.51
N GLN A 34 -38.37 -17.70 -33.42
CA GLN A 34 -38.65 -16.28 -33.58
C GLN A 34 -38.10 -15.48 -32.38
N ARG A 35 -38.19 -16.00 -31.13
CA ARG A 35 -37.60 -15.37 -29.94
C ARG A 35 -36.09 -15.38 -29.95
N GLN A 36 -35.46 -16.47 -30.43
CA GLN A 36 -34.01 -16.50 -30.56
C GLN A 36 -33.54 -15.48 -31.60
N VAL A 37 -34.26 -15.33 -32.71
CA VAL A 37 -33.93 -14.26 -33.65
C VAL A 37 -34.11 -12.88 -33.04
N GLU A 38 -35.19 -12.63 -32.28
CA GLU A 38 -35.40 -11.37 -31.56
C GLU A 38 -34.38 -11.16 -30.45
N GLN A 39 -33.95 -12.23 -29.78
CA GLN A 39 -32.87 -12.14 -28.77
C GLN A 39 -31.52 -11.85 -29.40
N PHE A 40 -31.22 -12.46 -30.54
CA PHE A 40 -30.01 -12.18 -31.31
C PHE A 40 -29.96 -10.72 -31.81
N GLU A 41 -31.10 -10.21 -32.28
CA GLU A 41 -31.25 -8.81 -32.66
C GLU A 41 -30.99 -7.87 -31.45
N LYS A 42 -31.62 -8.16 -30.29
CA LYS A 42 -31.38 -7.39 -29.06
C LYS A 42 -29.94 -7.49 -28.56
N ALA A 43 -29.35 -8.67 -28.73
CA ALA A 43 -27.94 -8.86 -28.37
C ALA A 43 -27.02 -8.01 -29.29
N THR A 44 -27.34 -7.94 -30.58
CA THR A 44 -26.65 -7.06 -31.54
C THR A 44 -26.78 -5.59 -31.17
N VAL A 45 -27.97 -5.14 -30.74
CA VAL A 45 -28.17 -3.77 -30.22
C VAL A 45 -27.35 -3.54 -28.92
N THR A 46 -27.20 -4.58 -28.11
CA THR A 46 -26.34 -4.47 -26.93
C THR A 46 -24.86 -4.32 -27.30
N MET A 47 -24.42 -5.06 -28.33
CA MET A 47 -23.05 -4.94 -28.85
C MET A 47 -22.82 -3.59 -29.51
N GLU A 48 -23.82 -3.07 -30.19
CA GLU A 48 -23.80 -1.72 -30.73
C GLU A 48 -23.55 -0.70 -29.61
N ARG A 49 -24.33 -0.78 -28.53
CA ARG A 49 -24.14 0.12 -27.36
C ARG A 49 -22.79 -0.01 -26.69
N VAL A 50 -22.23 -1.24 -26.60
CA VAL A 50 -20.86 -1.48 -26.13
C VAL A 50 -19.87 -0.81 -27.07
N THR A 51 -20.08 -0.98 -28.39
CA THR A 51 -19.23 -0.37 -29.41
C THR A 51 -19.33 1.15 -29.36
N GLU A 52 -20.50 1.72 -29.29
CA GLU A 52 -20.74 3.15 -29.17
C GLU A 52 -20.06 3.74 -27.94
N ASN A 53 -20.32 3.18 -26.76
CA ASN A 53 -19.67 3.65 -25.51
C ASN A 53 -18.14 3.58 -25.56
N TYR A 54 -17.61 2.52 -26.19
CA TYR A 54 -16.17 2.37 -26.38
C TYR A 54 -15.64 3.45 -27.33
N LEU A 55 -16.26 3.63 -28.51
CA LEU A 55 -15.83 4.64 -29.47
C LEU A 55 -15.92 6.05 -28.89
N GLU A 56 -17.04 6.39 -28.24
CA GLU A 56 -17.17 7.68 -27.53
C GLU A 56 -16.14 7.86 -26.40
N GLY A 57 -15.87 6.80 -25.65
CA GLY A 57 -14.88 6.83 -24.57
C GLY A 57 -13.49 7.18 -25.10
N GLU A 58 -13.10 6.52 -26.19
CA GLU A 58 -11.81 6.74 -26.83
C GLU A 58 -11.72 8.12 -27.51
N GLN A 59 -12.83 8.57 -28.13
CA GLN A 59 -12.91 9.93 -28.69
C GLN A 59 -12.76 10.99 -27.60
N ARG A 60 -13.43 10.83 -26.45
CA ARG A 60 -13.29 11.79 -25.31
C ARG A 60 -11.85 11.90 -24.83
N ILE A 61 -11.09 10.82 -24.85
CA ILE A 61 -9.66 10.86 -24.48
C ILE A 61 -8.89 11.69 -25.50
N CYS A 62 -9.15 11.47 -26.80
CA CYS A 62 -8.54 12.25 -27.87
C CYS A 62 -8.89 13.75 -27.74
N ASP A 63 -10.14 14.08 -27.46
CA ASP A 63 -10.63 15.45 -27.26
C ASP A 63 -9.98 16.16 -26.06
N VAL A 64 -9.79 15.43 -24.94
CA VAL A 64 -9.11 15.97 -23.77
C VAL A 64 -7.66 16.30 -24.09
N TRP A 65 -6.97 15.40 -24.78
CA TRP A 65 -5.59 15.64 -25.20
C TRP A 65 -5.48 16.82 -26.16
N ALA A 66 -6.35 16.87 -27.16
CA ALA A 66 -6.36 17.97 -28.14
C ALA A 66 -6.61 19.34 -27.48
N ARG A 67 -7.62 19.41 -26.59
CA ARG A 67 -7.89 20.65 -25.83
C ARG A 67 -6.69 21.06 -24.96
N TYR A 68 -6.03 20.11 -24.31
CA TYR A 68 -4.86 20.42 -23.51
C TYR A 68 -3.71 20.96 -24.37
N ILE A 69 -3.39 20.25 -25.47
CA ILE A 69 -2.35 20.64 -26.42
C ILE A 69 -2.62 22.07 -26.95
N ASN A 70 -3.83 22.31 -27.42
CA ASN A 70 -4.25 23.62 -27.95
C ASN A 70 -4.19 24.75 -26.91
N SER A 71 -4.29 24.42 -25.60
CA SER A 71 -4.26 25.39 -24.51
C SER A 71 -2.83 25.77 -24.06
N LYS A 72 -1.80 25.03 -24.51
CA LYS A 72 -0.43 25.12 -23.97
C LYS A 72 0.63 25.59 -24.99
N ASP A 73 0.24 25.81 -26.21
CA ASP A 73 1.16 26.24 -27.29
C ASP A 73 2.41 25.34 -27.37
N MET A 74 2.18 24.06 -27.54
CA MET A 74 3.22 23.03 -27.49
C MET A 74 3.86 22.81 -28.86
N THR A 75 5.13 22.38 -28.86
CA THR A 75 5.75 21.74 -30.02
C THR A 75 5.25 20.32 -30.18
N ILE A 76 5.50 19.69 -31.33
CA ILE A 76 5.09 18.30 -31.58
C ILE A 76 5.77 17.33 -30.59
N GLU A 77 7.03 17.57 -30.22
CA GLU A 77 7.78 16.74 -29.27
C GLU A 77 7.23 16.85 -27.85
N GLU A 78 6.85 18.05 -27.44
CA GLU A 78 6.24 18.29 -26.13
C GLU A 78 4.86 17.64 -26.05
N ALA A 79 4.04 17.79 -27.10
CA ALA A 79 2.72 17.21 -27.17
C ALA A 79 2.77 15.67 -27.16
N ILE A 80 3.65 15.05 -27.93
CA ILE A 80 3.86 13.58 -27.91
C ILE A 80 4.40 13.13 -26.57
N SER A 81 5.31 13.86 -25.96
CA SER A 81 5.85 13.53 -24.62
C SER A 81 4.76 13.61 -23.55
N PHE A 82 3.90 14.61 -23.59
CA PHE A 82 2.73 14.74 -22.71
C PHE A 82 1.81 13.52 -22.84
N ILE A 83 1.45 13.14 -24.08
CA ILE A 83 0.57 11.98 -24.31
C ILE A 83 1.24 10.70 -23.81
N ARG A 84 2.54 10.51 -24.04
CA ARG A 84 3.28 9.33 -23.61
C ARG A 84 3.25 9.15 -22.09
N ILE A 85 3.31 10.24 -21.33
CA ILE A 85 3.20 10.22 -19.87
C ILE A 85 1.76 9.95 -19.41
N SER A 86 0.78 10.46 -20.17
CA SER A 86 -0.65 10.34 -19.86
C SER A 86 -1.26 9.00 -20.31
N HIS A 87 -0.50 8.16 -21.00
CA HIS A 87 -1.01 6.99 -21.71
C HIS A 87 -1.13 5.76 -20.82
N VAL A 88 -2.34 5.18 -20.73
CA VAL A 88 -2.66 4.09 -19.79
C VAL A 88 -2.77 2.71 -20.47
N LEU A 89 -3.01 2.64 -21.79
CA LEU A 89 -3.24 1.37 -22.47
C LEU A 89 -2.00 0.91 -23.26
N PRO A 90 -1.50 -0.32 -23.03
CA PRO A 90 -0.26 -0.83 -23.64
C PRO A 90 -0.34 -1.00 -25.16
N ASN A 91 -1.53 -1.24 -25.71
CA ASN A 91 -1.72 -1.52 -27.13
C ASN A 91 -2.09 -0.29 -27.97
N ALA A 92 -2.59 0.78 -27.34
CA ALA A 92 -2.89 2.01 -28.07
C ALA A 92 -1.61 2.79 -28.41
N SER A 93 -1.66 3.58 -29.46
CA SER A 93 -0.64 4.61 -29.78
C SER A 93 -1.34 5.93 -30.05
N ALA A 94 -0.59 7.02 -29.98
CA ALA A 94 -1.04 8.29 -30.49
C ALA A 94 -0.03 8.84 -31.50
N HIS A 95 -0.55 9.41 -32.55
CA HIS A 95 0.25 10.03 -33.59
C HIS A 95 -0.17 11.49 -33.70
N ILE A 96 0.76 12.39 -33.87
CA ILE A 96 0.48 13.77 -34.24
C ILE A 96 1.12 13.99 -35.62
N VAL A 97 0.32 14.38 -36.55
CA VAL A 97 0.71 14.46 -37.97
C VAL A 97 0.39 15.84 -38.50
N TYR A 98 1.35 16.50 -39.14
CA TYR A 98 1.12 17.76 -39.80
C TYR A 98 0.31 17.57 -41.07
N LEU A 99 -0.72 18.41 -41.25
CA LEU A 99 -1.65 18.29 -42.38
C LEU A 99 -1.02 18.59 -43.74
N ASP A 100 0.04 19.40 -43.77
CA ASP A 100 0.72 19.83 -45.03
C ASP A 100 1.75 18.79 -45.53
N THR A 101 2.33 18.00 -44.63
CA THR A 101 3.36 17.01 -44.97
C THR A 101 2.93 15.58 -44.77
N MET A 102 1.81 15.31 -44.11
CA MET A 102 1.34 13.98 -43.71
C MET A 102 2.37 13.18 -42.93
N CYS A 103 3.32 13.88 -42.31
CA CYS A 103 4.38 13.34 -41.47
C CYS A 103 4.32 13.91 -40.05
N GLY A 104 4.77 13.14 -39.07
CA GLY A 104 4.71 13.55 -37.68
C GLY A 104 5.43 12.59 -36.74
N LEU A 105 4.97 12.57 -35.49
CA LEU A 105 5.53 11.72 -34.46
C LEU A 105 4.48 10.78 -33.85
N SER A 106 4.94 9.62 -33.39
CA SER A 106 4.18 8.59 -32.69
C SER A 106 4.63 8.46 -31.24
N THR A 107 3.72 8.03 -30.35
CA THR A 107 4.07 7.64 -28.97
C THR A 107 4.84 6.31 -28.91
N LYS A 108 4.71 5.46 -29.93
CA LYS A 108 5.44 4.18 -30.05
C LYS A 108 6.50 4.26 -31.14
N ALA A 109 7.65 3.65 -30.90
CA ALA A 109 8.68 3.53 -31.90
C ALA A 109 8.27 2.54 -33.01
N SER A 110 8.52 2.88 -34.26
CA SER A 110 8.23 2.01 -35.39
C SER A 110 9.21 0.82 -35.44
N GLN A 111 8.68 -0.39 -35.44
CA GLN A 111 9.47 -1.61 -35.63
C GLN A 111 10.11 -1.67 -37.03
N ASN A 112 9.47 -1.03 -38.00
CA ASN A 112 9.90 -1.04 -39.42
C ASN A 112 10.95 0.05 -39.74
N LEU A 113 11.15 1.03 -38.86
CA LEU A 113 12.06 2.17 -39.03
C LEU A 113 13.21 2.17 -38.02
N GLY A 114 13.59 1.00 -37.49
CA GLY A 114 14.77 0.89 -36.62
C GLY A 114 14.63 1.55 -35.24
N GLY A 115 13.39 1.74 -34.73
CA GLY A 115 13.13 2.30 -33.40
C GLY A 115 12.89 3.80 -33.39
N ASP A 116 12.75 4.44 -34.54
CA ASP A 116 12.38 5.85 -34.67
C ASP A 116 10.89 6.06 -34.32
N TYR A 117 10.58 7.20 -33.74
CA TYR A 117 9.22 7.63 -33.40
C TYR A 117 8.54 8.43 -34.54
N SER A 118 9.21 8.65 -35.65
CA SER A 118 8.61 9.29 -36.81
C SER A 118 7.51 8.43 -37.45
N VAL A 119 6.48 9.05 -37.94
CA VAL A 119 5.37 8.42 -38.66
C VAL A 119 5.03 9.20 -39.92
N SER A 120 4.73 8.47 -41.01
CA SER A 120 4.31 9.06 -42.26
C SER A 120 3.08 8.37 -42.81
N TYR A 121 2.11 9.15 -43.19
CA TYR A 121 0.86 8.73 -43.84
C TYR A 121 0.87 9.04 -45.35
N GLU A 122 1.93 9.62 -45.89
CA GLU A 122 2.03 10.07 -47.27
C GLU A 122 1.78 8.93 -48.28
N ARG A 123 2.38 7.76 -48.03
CA ARG A 123 2.20 6.59 -48.92
C ARG A 123 0.82 5.98 -48.85
N MET A 124 0.19 6.02 -47.69
CA MET A 124 -1.14 5.47 -47.47
C MET A 124 -2.21 6.40 -48.10
N TYR A 125 -1.98 7.69 -48.01
CA TYR A 125 -2.87 8.67 -48.66
C TYR A 125 -2.97 8.47 -50.19
N LEU A 126 -1.86 8.12 -50.85
CA LEU A 126 -1.82 7.80 -52.26
C LEU A 126 -2.58 6.52 -52.63
N LEU A 127 -2.88 5.64 -51.65
CA LEU A 127 -3.62 4.38 -51.80
C LEU A 127 -5.09 4.52 -51.35
N ASP A 128 -5.60 5.73 -51.12
CA ASP A 128 -6.91 6.05 -50.51
C ASP A 128 -7.15 5.46 -49.12
N ASP A 129 -6.22 4.73 -48.55
CA ASP A 129 -6.38 4.10 -47.24
C ASP A 129 -6.52 5.12 -46.09
N VAL A 130 -6.07 6.35 -46.29
CA VAL A 130 -6.12 7.46 -45.33
C VAL A 130 -6.69 8.76 -45.87
N SER A 131 -7.44 8.69 -46.98
CA SER A 131 -8.12 9.85 -47.57
C SER A 131 -9.05 10.55 -46.58
N TRP A 132 -9.60 9.79 -45.63
CA TRP A 132 -10.42 10.28 -44.51
C TRP A 132 -9.76 11.37 -43.64
N ILE A 133 -8.43 11.48 -43.65
CA ILE A 133 -7.72 12.56 -42.91
C ILE A 133 -8.05 13.94 -43.50
N ASN A 134 -8.27 14.03 -44.83
CA ASN A 134 -8.68 15.27 -45.48
C ASN A 134 -10.17 15.55 -45.35
N ASP A 135 -10.96 14.51 -45.08
CA ASP A 135 -12.42 14.59 -44.95
C ASP A 135 -12.86 14.74 -43.49
N ILE A 136 -11.92 14.96 -42.54
CA ILE A 136 -12.25 15.23 -41.14
C ILE A 136 -13.01 16.56 -41.05
N GLY A 137 -14.34 16.42 -40.97
CA GLY A 137 -15.27 17.53 -40.74
C GLY A 137 -15.56 17.71 -39.27
N GLU A 138 -16.45 18.62 -38.92
CA GLU A 138 -16.88 18.82 -37.52
C GLU A 138 -17.59 17.58 -36.91
N ALA A 139 -18.00 16.62 -37.73
CA ALA A 139 -18.84 15.48 -37.34
C ALA A 139 -18.12 14.12 -37.41
N VAL A 140 -17.00 13.96 -38.11
CA VAL A 140 -16.34 12.66 -38.27
C VAL A 140 -15.02 12.65 -37.50
N ASN A 141 -15.06 12.01 -36.35
CA ASN A 141 -13.90 11.96 -35.46
C ASN A 141 -13.20 10.58 -35.43
N ILE A 142 -13.69 9.62 -36.21
CA ILE A 142 -13.21 8.22 -36.20
C ILE A 142 -12.90 7.79 -37.62
N SER A 143 -11.73 7.25 -37.88
CA SER A 143 -11.35 6.73 -39.21
C SER A 143 -12.03 5.38 -39.51
N ARG A 144 -12.02 5.00 -40.79
CA ARG A 144 -12.14 3.59 -41.17
C ARG A 144 -10.94 2.80 -40.66
N ALA A 145 -11.06 1.46 -40.65
CA ALA A 145 -9.88 0.63 -40.32
C ALA A 145 -8.85 0.77 -41.44
N TYR A 146 -7.60 1.02 -41.01
CA TYR A 146 -6.47 1.19 -41.92
C TYR A 146 -5.24 0.48 -41.35
N THR A 147 -4.24 0.25 -42.21
CA THR A 147 -2.97 -0.35 -41.75
C THR A 147 -2.10 0.71 -41.06
N ASN A 148 -1.87 0.55 -39.77
CA ASN A 148 -1.07 1.48 -39.00
C ASN A 148 0.39 1.50 -39.50
N PRO A 149 0.94 2.64 -39.89
CA PRO A 149 2.29 2.74 -40.45
C PRO A 149 3.40 2.40 -39.42
N VAL A 150 3.09 2.41 -38.12
CA VAL A 150 4.07 2.14 -37.05
C VAL A 150 4.30 0.66 -36.84
N ASN A 151 3.23 -0.15 -36.80
CA ASN A 151 3.28 -1.57 -36.46
C ASN A 151 2.69 -2.52 -37.52
N GLY A 152 2.05 -1.99 -38.55
CA GLY A 152 1.44 -2.79 -39.61
C GLY A 152 0.11 -3.43 -39.24
N GLU A 153 -0.48 -3.16 -38.07
CA GLU A 153 -1.76 -3.71 -37.61
C GLU A 153 -2.93 -2.92 -38.15
N GLN A 154 -4.06 -3.60 -38.40
CA GLN A 154 -5.33 -2.94 -38.70
C GLN A 154 -5.78 -2.15 -37.46
N SER A 155 -5.99 -0.87 -37.65
CA SER A 155 -6.25 0.08 -36.56
C SER A 155 -7.35 1.07 -36.92
N LEU A 156 -8.03 1.57 -35.90
CA LEU A 156 -8.93 2.73 -35.98
C LEU A 156 -8.21 3.94 -35.38
N ALA A 157 -8.46 5.11 -35.93
CA ALA A 157 -7.93 6.36 -35.36
C ALA A 157 -9.09 7.26 -34.93
N PHE A 158 -9.02 7.75 -33.70
CA PHE A 158 -9.86 8.82 -33.20
C PHE A 158 -9.10 10.13 -33.43
N CYS A 159 -9.75 11.06 -34.04
CA CYS A 159 -9.09 12.23 -34.61
C CYS A 159 -9.55 13.51 -33.96
N ASN A 160 -8.61 14.46 -33.81
CA ASN A 160 -8.95 15.82 -33.47
C ASN A 160 -7.90 16.78 -34.03
N PHE A 161 -8.29 18.00 -34.35
CA PHE A 161 -7.36 19.03 -34.82
C PHE A 161 -6.58 19.63 -33.67
N VAL A 162 -5.31 19.83 -33.88
CA VAL A 162 -4.44 20.52 -32.96
C VAL A 162 -3.60 21.57 -33.70
N THR A 163 -3.30 22.64 -33.00
CA THR A 163 -2.43 23.69 -33.48
C THR A 163 -1.15 23.68 -32.65
N LEU A 164 -0.02 23.49 -33.29
CA LEU A 164 1.26 23.31 -32.63
C LEU A 164 2.17 24.49 -32.91
N HIS A 165 3.02 24.83 -31.96
CA HIS A 165 4.11 25.77 -32.15
C HIS A 165 5.17 25.15 -33.07
N ASP A 166 5.56 25.90 -34.11
CA ASP A 166 6.63 25.50 -35.03
C ASP A 166 7.94 26.22 -34.65
N PRO A 167 8.88 25.55 -33.99
CA PRO A 167 10.11 26.18 -33.52
C PRO A 167 11.01 26.72 -34.67
N GLY A 168 10.72 26.29 -35.90
CA GLY A 168 11.48 26.74 -37.09
C GLY A 168 11.04 28.08 -37.69
N THR A 169 9.77 28.50 -37.45
CA THR A 169 9.17 29.68 -38.10
C THR A 169 8.58 30.69 -37.12
N ASP A 170 8.66 30.46 -35.82
CA ASP A 170 8.01 31.24 -34.76
C ASP A 170 6.48 31.44 -34.98
N GLY A 171 5.87 30.47 -35.68
CA GLY A 171 4.46 30.43 -36.07
C GLY A 171 3.75 29.18 -35.54
N HIS A 172 2.49 29.08 -35.92
CA HIS A 172 1.66 27.89 -35.60
C HIS A 172 1.45 27.04 -36.87
N ARG A 173 1.42 25.73 -36.67
CA ARG A 173 1.21 24.76 -37.74
C ARG A 173 0.04 23.83 -37.38
N ASN A 174 -0.84 23.65 -38.33
CA ASN A 174 -2.00 22.76 -38.12
C ASN A 174 -1.58 21.30 -38.23
N ALA A 175 -2.05 20.51 -37.28
CA ALA A 175 -1.83 19.08 -37.25
C ALA A 175 -3.11 18.36 -36.83
N VAL A 176 -3.13 17.08 -37.08
CA VAL A 176 -4.15 16.16 -36.55
C VAL A 176 -3.53 15.29 -35.48
N LEU A 177 -4.20 15.23 -34.35
CA LEU A 177 -3.95 14.25 -33.31
C LEU A 177 -4.77 13.01 -33.62
N LEU A 178 -4.11 11.90 -33.74
CA LEU A 178 -4.68 10.57 -33.96
C LEU A 178 -4.43 9.72 -32.74
N ARG A 179 -5.48 9.30 -32.04
CA ARG A 179 -5.41 8.22 -31.07
C ARG A 179 -5.68 6.92 -31.79
N VAL A 180 -4.67 6.10 -31.94
CA VAL A 180 -4.71 4.90 -32.78
C VAL A 180 -4.81 3.65 -31.92
N LEU A 181 -5.84 2.86 -32.19
CA LEU A 181 -6.14 1.63 -31.49
C LEU A 181 -6.19 0.48 -32.50
N PRO A 182 -5.55 -0.66 -32.23
CA PRO A 182 -5.75 -1.86 -33.04
C PRO A 182 -7.23 -2.25 -33.08
N VAL A 183 -7.71 -2.69 -34.21
CA VAL A 183 -9.08 -3.20 -34.37
C VAL A 183 -9.34 -4.34 -33.38
N SER A 184 -8.33 -5.15 -33.10
CA SER A 184 -8.40 -6.25 -32.13
C SER A 184 -8.76 -5.79 -30.71
N GLU A 185 -8.51 -4.55 -30.33
CA GLU A 185 -8.94 -4.00 -29.02
C GLU A 185 -10.44 -3.81 -28.96
N LEU A 186 -11.08 -3.40 -30.06
CA LEU A 186 -12.52 -3.32 -30.17
C LEU A 186 -13.12 -4.72 -30.28
N GLU A 187 -12.53 -5.60 -31.09
CA GLU A 187 -12.98 -6.99 -31.24
C GLU A 187 -12.96 -7.74 -29.88
N GLN A 188 -12.00 -7.47 -28.99
CA GLN A 188 -11.97 -8.04 -27.64
C GLN A 188 -13.15 -7.57 -26.76
N LYS A 189 -13.79 -6.45 -27.09
CA LYS A 189 -15.00 -5.98 -26.40
C LYS A 189 -16.27 -6.60 -26.99
N TRP A 190 -16.17 -7.19 -28.17
CA TRP A 190 -17.27 -7.84 -28.85
C TRP A 190 -17.52 -9.26 -28.33
N ILE A 191 -17.91 -9.31 -27.08
CA ILE A 191 -18.28 -10.56 -26.41
C ILE A 191 -19.76 -10.47 -26.11
N PHE A 192 -20.54 -11.34 -26.75
CA PHE A 192 -21.96 -11.40 -26.44
C PHE A 192 -22.16 -11.81 -24.98
N PRO A 193 -23.10 -11.17 -24.27
CA PRO A 193 -23.36 -11.50 -22.85
C PRO A 193 -24.06 -12.85 -22.68
N GLN A 194 -24.46 -13.50 -23.78
CA GLN A 194 -25.17 -14.78 -23.81
C GLN A 194 -24.28 -15.79 -24.54
N GLU A 195 -23.90 -16.86 -23.85
CA GLU A 195 -23.06 -17.97 -24.39
C GLU A 195 -23.67 -18.58 -25.69
N GLU A 196 -24.98 -18.44 -25.87
CA GLU A 196 -25.70 -18.93 -27.08
C GLU A 196 -25.24 -18.21 -28.38
N PHE A 197 -24.65 -17.03 -28.28
CA PHE A 197 -24.19 -16.22 -29.38
C PHE A 197 -22.66 -16.10 -29.50
N ASP A 198 -21.93 -16.89 -28.77
CA ASP A 198 -20.44 -16.86 -28.76
C ASP A 198 -19.84 -17.13 -30.15
N ASN A 199 -20.56 -17.85 -30.99
CA ASN A 199 -20.14 -18.12 -32.36
C ASN A 199 -20.66 -17.08 -33.37
N ALA A 200 -21.36 -16.06 -32.94
CA ALA A 200 -21.78 -14.99 -33.83
C ALA A 200 -20.58 -14.11 -34.21
N GLU A 201 -20.42 -13.89 -35.47
CA GLU A 201 -19.36 -13.07 -36.02
C GLU A 201 -19.87 -11.63 -36.19
N LEU A 202 -19.08 -10.68 -35.61
CA LEU A 202 -19.40 -9.27 -35.75
C LEU A 202 -18.57 -8.64 -36.88
N SER A 203 -19.20 -7.73 -37.57
CA SER A 203 -18.59 -6.91 -38.62
C SER A 203 -19.15 -5.52 -38.56
N MET A 204 -18.46 -4.56 -39.12
CA MET A 204 -18.96 -3.20 -39.24
C MET A 204 -18.81 -2.70 -40.68
N ILE A 205 -19.84 -2.09 -41.20
CA ILE A 205 -19.87 -1.56 -42.56
C ILE A 205 -20.21 -0.05 -42.59
N ASP A 206 -19.80 0.63 -43.65
CA ASP A 206 -20.23 2.00 -43.94
C ASP A 206 -21.59 2.03 -44.68
N ALA A 207 -22.11 3.23 -44.93
CA ALA A 207 -23.35 3.45 -45.65
C ALA A 207 -23.34 2.88 -47.09
N SER A 208 -22.16 2.64 -47.65
CA SER A 208 -21.99 2.04 -48.98
C SER A 208 -21.85 0.50 -48.93
N GLY A 209 -21.84 -0.07 -47.72
CA GLY A 209 -21.70 -1.51 -47.51
C GLY A 209 -20.21 -2.00 -47.47
N ASN A 210 -19.25 -1.12 -47.57
CA ASN A 210 -17.82 -1.49 -47.43
C ASN A 210 -17.50 -1.79 -46.00
N TYR A 211 -16.70 -2.82 -45.75
CA TYR A 211 -16.31 -3.16 -44.39
C TYR A 211 -15.34 -2.14 -43.76
N ILE A 212 -15.71 -1.68 -42.61
CA ILE A 212 -14.81 -0.96 -41.69
C ILE A 212 -14.02 -1.97 -40.86
N ILE A 213 -14.75 -2.97 -40.33
CA ILE A 213 -14.17 -4.13 -39.66
C ILE A 213 -14.85 -5.34 -40.30
N LYS A 214 -14.01 -6.24 -40.83
CA LYS A 214 -14.47 -7.37 -41.61
C LYS A 214 -14.32 -8.67 -40.84
N GLY A 215 -15.44 -9.35 -40.60
CA GLY A 215 -15.45 -10.69 -40.07
C GLY A 215 -14.87 -11.74 -41.00
N HIS A 216 -14.49 -12.86 -40.45
CA HIS A 216 -13.77 -13.93 -41.15
C HIS A 216 -14.64 -14.66 -42.21
N SER A 217 -15.96 -14.68 -41.98
CA SER A 217 -16.92 -15.37 -42.89
C SER A 217 -17.21 -14.62 -44.17
N PHE A 218 -16.93 -13.33 -44.23
CA PHE A 218 -17.19 -12.51 -45.40
C PHE A 218 -16.01 -12.46 -46.37
N LYS A 219 -16.18 -12.95 -47.60
CA LYS A 219 -15.08 -13.05 -48.59
C LYS A 219 -14.95 -11.83 -49.50
N ASN A 220 -16.02 -11.13 -49.74
CA ASN A 220 -16.06 -9.93 -50.58
C ASN A 220 -15.55 -8.69 -49.83
N SER A 221 -15.18 -7.64 -50.53
CA SER A 221 -14.81 -6.35 -49.94
C SER A 221 -16.00 -5.50 -49.51
N ASN A 222 -17.21 -5.85 -50.00
CA ASN A 222 -18.45 -5.15 -49.73
C ASN A 222 -19.53 -6.16 -49.31
N PHE A 223 -20.28 -5.83 -48.26
CA PHE A 223 -21.33 -6.69 -47.71
C PHE A 223 -22.47 -6.95 -48.70
N PHE A 224 -22.92 -5.93 -49.44
CA PHE A 224 -24.05 -6.09 -50.35
C PHE A 224 -23.67 -6.89 -51.60
N GLU A 225 -22.42 -6.82 -52.06
CA GLU A 225 -21.91 -7.72 -53.10
C GLU A 225 -21.79 -9.15 -52.60
N PHE A 226 -21.36 -9.35 -51.32
CA PHE A 226 -21.35 -10.66 -50.69
C PHE A 226 -22.76 -11.24 -50.65
N TYR A 227 -23.76 -10.47 -50.20
CA TYR A 227 -25.15 -10.91 -50.14
C TYR A 227 -25.70 -11.32 -51.53
N LYS A 228 -25.51 -10.49 -52.55
CA LYS A 228 -25.92 -10.79 -53.94
C LYS A 228 -25.25 -12.02 -54.54
N SER A 229 -24.02 -12.33 -54.13
CA SER A 229 -23.25 -13.46 -54.67
C SER A 229 -23.82 -14.81 -54.25
N TYR A 230 -24.45 -14.90 -53.10
CA TYR A 230 -24.91 -16.15 -52.48
C TYR A 230 -26.41 -16.24 -52.30
N ASN A 231 -27.17 -15.15 -52.54
CA ASN A 231 -28.61 -15.12 -52.36
C ASN A 231 -29.30 -14.68 -53.67
N THR A 232 -30.33 -15.42 -54.07
CA THR A 232 -31.14 -15.04 -55.23
C THR A 232 -32.16 -13.98 -54.81
N VAL A 233 -31.96 -12.76 -55.20
CA VAL A 233 -32.78 -11.62 -54.75
C VAL A 233 -33.22 -10.77 -55.95
N ASP A 234 -34.46 -10.35 -55.93
CA ASP A 234 -34.96 -9.33 -56.84
C ASP A 234 -34.23 -7.99 -56.60
N PRO A 235 -33.76 -7.29 -57.65
CA PRO A 235 -33.05 -6.03 -57.53
C PRO A 235 -33.75 -4.96 -56.65
N ALA A 236 -35.09 -4.89 -56.77
CA ALA A 236 -35.89 -3.92 -56.01
C ALA A 236 -35.90 -4.28 -54.49
N ALA A 237 -36.08 -5.58 -54.17
CA ALA A 237 -36.04 -6.08 -52.80
C ALA A 237 -34.63 -5.93 -52.16
N ALA A 238 -33.56 -6.09 -52.94
CA ALA A 238 -32.20 -5.86 -52.52
C ALA A 238 -31.94 -4.39 -52.13
N GLN A 239 -32.51 -3.45 -52.90
CA GLN A 239 -32.38 -2.03 -52.65
C GLN A 239 -33.18 -1.59 -51.40
N GLU A 240 -34.37 -2.18 -51.19
CA GLU A 240 -35.15 -1.95 -49.96
C GLU A 240 -34.44 -2.49 -48.72
N LEU A 241 -33.89 -3.71 -48.82
CA LEU A 241 -33.10 -4.32 -47.74
C LEU A 241 -31.87 -3.47 -47.41
N TRP A 242 -31.19 -2.94 -48.42
CA TRP A 242 -30.06 -2.05 -48.28
C TRP A 242 -30.42 -0.81 -47.45
N GLY A 243 -31.52 -0.13 -47.82
CA GLY A 243 -32.01 1.02 -47.07
C GLY A 243 -32.34 0.68 -45.61
N LYS A 244 -32.89 -0.51 -45.36
CA LYS A 244 -33.21 -0.98 -44.00
C LYS A 244 -31.94 -1.24 -43.19
N VAL A 245 -30.97 -1.95 -43.78
CA VAL A 245 -29.70 -2.30 -43.07
C VAL A 245 -28.94 -1.06 -42.64
N THR A 246 -28.97 0.00 -43.41
CA THR A 246 -28.21 1.22 -43.12
C THR A 246 -28.97 2.23 -42.26
N SER A 247 -30.29 2.11 -42.09
CA SER A 247 -31.11 3.14 -41.42
C SER A 247 -31.94 2.66 -40.23
N SER A 248 -32.06 1.35 -40.03
CA SER A 248 -32.87 0.80 -38.94
C SER A 248 -32.20 -0.42 -38.28
N THR A 249 -32.72 -0.82 -37.14
CA THR A 249 -32.33 -2.08 -36.47
C THR A 249 -33.27 -3.19 -36.96
N GLY A 250 -32.71 -4.39 -37.18
CA GLY A 250 -33.52 -5.54 -37.62
C GLY A 250 -32.64 -6.76 -37.86
N SER A 251 -33.32 -7.79 -38.39
CA SER A 251 -32.66 -9.03 -38.77
C SER A 251 -33.31 -9.66 -39.98
N PHE A 252 -32.57 -10.50 -40.71
CA PHE A 252 -33.08 -11.30 -41.80
C PHE A 252 -32.23 -12.55 -42.01
N SER A 253 -32.87 -13.58 -42.64
CA SER A 253 -32.14 -14.80 -43.01
C SER A 253 -31.44 -14.64 -44.36
N MET A 254 -30.22 -15.21 -44.43
CA MET A 254 -29.45 -15.24 -45.69
C MET A 254 -28.63 -16.53 -45.80
N LEU A 255 -28.17 -16.84 -47.01
CA LEU A 255 -27.21 -17.91 -47.24
C LEU A 255 -25.78 -17.38 -47.17
N ASN A 256 -24.90 -18.13 -46.48
CA ASN A 256 -23.49 -17.83 -46.46
C ASN A 256 -22.75 -18.41 -47.69
N SER A 257 -21.44 -18.21 -47.75
CA SER A 257 -20.59 -18.72 -48.83
C SER A 257 -20.52 -20.26 -48.96
N ARG A 258 -21.06 -21.00 -47.97
CA ARG A 258 -21.14 -22.47 -47.94
C ARG A 258 -22.55 -22.97 -48.27
N GLY A 259 -23.50 -22.08 -48.57
CA GLY A 259 -24.91 -22.42 -48.81
C GLY A 259 -25.69 -22.78 -47.54
N GLU A 260 -25.21 -22.41 -46.38
CA GLU A 260 -25.91 -22.61 -45.10
C GLU A 260 -26.78 -21.41 -44.80
N GLU A 261 -27.96 -21.66 -44.28
CA GLU A 261 -28.88 -20.61 -43.85
C GLU A 261 -28.34 -19.96 -42.54
N CYS A 262 -28.23 -18.65 -42.58
CA CYS A 262 -27.71 -17.82 -41.46
C CYS A 262 -28.71 -16.71 -41.18
N ILE A 263 -28.73 -16.29 -39.95
CA ILE A 263 -29.38 -15.06 -39.52
C ILE A 263 -28.34 -13.92 -39.51
N LEU A 264 -28.70 -12.80 -40.05
CA LEU A 264 -27.97 -11.56 -39.94
C LEU A 264 -28.82 -10.56 -39.16
N ALA A 265 -28.30 -10.06 -38.05
CA ALA A 265 -28.88 -8.92 -37.35
C ALA A 265 -28.01 -7.68 -37.61
N TYR A 266 -28.62 -6.53 -37.67
CA TYR A 266 -27.96 -5.27 -37.98
C TYR A 266 -28.52 -4.12 -37.15
N THR A 267 -27.68 -3.17 -36.85
CA THR A 267 -28.08 -1.94 -36.14
C THR A 267 -27.13 -0.79 -36.48
N PRO A 268 -27.65 0.41 -36.78
CA PRO A 268 -26.81 1.58 -36.98
C PRO A 268 -26.09 1.99 -35.71
N VAL A 269 -24.84 2.42 -35.80
CA VAL A 269 -24.03 2.94 -34.70
C VAL A 269 -24.21 4.45 -34.64
N ALA A 270 -24.94 4.94 -33.64
CA ALA A 270 -25.37 6.34 -33.59
C ALA A 270 -24.19 7.34 -33.42
N ALA A 271 -23.12 6.92 -32.78
CA ALA A 271 -21.92 7.77 -32.62
C ALA A 271 -21.15 8.03 -33.94
N THR A 272 -21.52 7.37 -35.03
CA THR A 272 -20.81 7.45 -36.30
C THR A 272 -21.75 7.80 -37.46
N GLU A 273 -21.25 8.50 -38.46
CA GLU A 273 -22.06 8.82 -39.63
C GLU A 273 -22.21 7.62 -40.59
N GLY A 274 -23.35 6.93 -40.47
CA GLY A 274 -23.74 5.88 -41.40
C GLY A 274 -23.01 4.53 -41.23
N TRP A 275 -22.41 4.27 -40.11
CA TRP A 275 -21.87 2.94 -39.81
C TRP A 275 -22.95 2.03 -39.27
N THR A 276 -22.90 0.76 -39.68
CA THR A 276 -23.82 -0.27 -39.21
C THR A 276 -23.06 -1.45 -38.67
N LEU A 277 -23.39 -1.88 -37.46
CA LEU A 277 -22.90 -3.12 -36.87
C LEU A 277 -23.71 -4.28 -37.40
N LEU A 278 -23.06 -5.30 -37.88
CA LEU A 278 -23.62 -6.55 -38.39
C LEU A 278 -23.22 -7.68 -37.47
N SER A 279 -24.19 -8.45 -37.04
CA SER A 279 -23.99 -9.73 -36.34
C SER A 279 -24.44 -10.87 -37.22
N PHE A 280 -23.62 -11.86 -37.40
CA PHE A 280 -23.87 -12.94 -38.35
C PHE A 280 -23.70 -14.29 -37.66
N MET A 281 -24.69 -15.18 -37.83
CA MET A 281 -24.70 -16.49 -37.20
C MET A 281 -25.42 -17.55 -38.03
N PRO A 282 -24.89 -18.78 -38.19
CA PRO A 282 -25.59 -19.89 -38.84
C PRO A 282 -26.85 -20.29 -38.08
N MET A 283 -27.97 -20.46 -38.80
CA MET A 283 -29.28 -20.85 -38.20
C MET A 283 -29.20 -22.18 -37.44
N LYS A 284 -28.26 -23.07 -37.79
CA LYS A 284 -28.03 -24.33 -37.07
C LYS A 284 -27.56 -24.11 -35.64
N GLU A 285 -26.83 -23.04 -35.39
CA GLU A 285 -26.27 -22.72 -34.10
C GLU A 285 -27.29 -22.01 -33.20
N LEU A 286 -28.31 -21.40 -33.78
CA LEU A 286 -29.48 -20.90 -33.06
C LEU A 286 -30.42 -22.01 -32.58
N ASN A 287 -30.02 -23.28 -32.69
CA ASN A 287 -30.77 -24.43 -32.19
C ASN A 287 -32.19 -24.53 -32.71
N VAL A 288 -32.47 -23.98 -33.91
CA VAL A 288 -33.75 -24.03 -34.57
C VAL A 288 -33.93 -25.39 -35.29
N ASN A 289 -33.61 -26.47 -34.63
CA ASN A 289 -33.79 -27.79 -35.22
C ASN A 289 -35.17 -28.36 -34.86
N THR A 290 -36.11 -28.27 -35.83
CA THR A 290 -37.55 -28.59 -35.70
C THR A 290 -37.89 -30.06 -35.83
N GLU A 291 -36.91 -30.98 -35.93
CA GLU A 291 -37.19 -32.42 -36.14
C GLU A 291 -36.52 -33.31 -35.11
N ASN A 292 -37.16 -33.54 -33.96
CA ASN A 292 -36.72 -34.65 -33.13
C ASN A 292 -37.87 -35.23 -32.28
N TRP A 293 -38.70 -36.08 -32.87
CA TRP A 293 -39.66 -36.90 -32.13
C TRP A 293 -39.00 -37.85 -31.11
N LEU A 294 -37.72 -38.23 -31.31
CA LEU A 294 -36.90 -38.93 -30.37
C LEU A 294 -36.56 -38.07 -29.12
N LEU A 295 -36.48 -36.75 -29.27
CA LEU A 295 -36.23 -35.82 -28.18
C LEU A 295 -37.40 -35.75 -27.20
N VAL A 296 -38.64 -35.88 -27.69
CA VAL A 296 -39.85 -35.86 -26.85
C VAL A 296 -39.90 -37.10 -25.95
N GLY A 297 -39.49 -38.27 -26.49
CA GLY A 297 -39.36 -39.50 -25.71
C GLY A 297 -38.23 -39.44 -24.66
N PHE A 298 -37.10 -38.83 -25.00
CA PHE A 298 -36.00 -38.56 -24.05
C PHE A 298 -36.39 -37.49 -23.02
N VAL A 299 -37.10 -36.43 -23.38
CA VAL A 299 -37.54 -35.36 -22.49
C VAL A 299 -38.51 -35.85 -21.41
N SER A 300 -39.48 -36.73 -21.81
CA SER A 300 -40.42 -37.27 -20.83
C SER A 300 -39.79 -38.26 -19.83
N THR A 301 -38.79 -39.04 -20.27
CA THR A 301 -38.01 -39.91 -19.38
C THR A 301 -36.98 -39.08 -18.59
N GLY A 302 -36.41 -38.07 -19.22
CA GLY A 302 -35.52 -37.11 -18.59
C GLY A 302 -36.21 -36.24 -17.54
N LEU A 303 -37.49 -35.84 -17.75
CA LEU A 303 -38.27 -35.09 -16.76
C LEU A 303 -38.54 -35.87 -15.49
N LEU A 304 -38.73 -37.19 -15.59
CA LEU A 304 -38.88 -38.04 -14.41
C LEU A 304 -37.56 -38.21 -13.64
N ILE A 305 -36.46 -38.40 -14.35
CA ILE A 305 -35.12 -38.47 -13.79
C ILE A 305 -34.73 -37.09 -13.23
N LEU A 306 -35.04 -36.02 -13.95
CA LEU A 306 -34.83 -34.65 -13.47
C LEU A 306 -35.65 -34.32 -12.23
N PHE A 307 -36.91 -34.78 -12.12
CA PHE A 307 -37.71 -34.55 -10.93
C PHE A 307 -37.10 -35.22 -9.68
N VAL A 308 -36.61 -36.45 -9.84
CA VAL A 308 -35.90 -37.16 -8.75
C VAL A 308 -34.56 -36.52 -8.50
N PHE A 309 -33.86 -36.11 -9.56
CA PHE A 309 -32.58 -35.39 -9.45
C PHE A 309 -32.76 -34.00 -8.84
N ASP A 310 -33.81 -33.24 -9.27
CA ASP A 310 -34.15 -31.94 -8.70
C ASP A 310 -34.48 -32.03 -7.23
N LEU A 311 -35.18 -33.08 -6.80
CA LEU A 311 -35.45 -33.29 -5.37
C LEU A 311 -34.14 -33.59 -4.60
N ALA A 312 -33.25 -34.38 -5.17
CA ALA A 312 -31.97 -34.71 -4.58
C ALA A 312 -31.04 -33.45 -4.58
N VAL A 313 -31.00 -32.72 -5.68
CA VAL A 313 -30.25 -31.45 -5.83
C VAL A 313 -30.83 -30.38 -4.90
N MET A 314 -32.17 -30.27 -4.80
CA MET A 314 -32.81 -29.33 -3.88
C MET A 314 -32.46 -29.62 -2.42
N ILE A 315 -32.42 -30.91 -2.03
CA ILE A 315 -31.98 -31.32 -0.70
C ILE A 315 -30.49 -31.01 -0.51
N TYR A 316 -29.65 -31.31 -1.49
CA TYR A 316 -28.22 -31.00 -1.46
C TYR A 316 -27.96 -29.48 -1.35
N PHE A 317 -28.61 -28.69 -2.23
CA PHE A 317 -28.46 -27.22 -2.19
C PHE A 317 -29.04 -26.60 -0.91
N ASN A 318 -30.19 -27.12 -0.42
CA ASN A 318 -30.76 -26.65 0.83
C ASN A 318 -29.81 -26.90 2.01
N ASN A 319 -29.16 -28.07 2.02
CA ASN A 319 -28.16 -28.38 3.04
C ASN A 319 -26.91 -27.49 2.89
N LYS A 320 -26.46 -27.23 1.64
CA LYS A 320 -25.34 -26.36 1.36
C LYS A 320 -25.67 -24.89 1.65
N LEU A 321 -26.89 -24.45 1.32
CA LEU A 321 -27.37 -23.11 1.66
C LEU A 321 -27.48 -22.90 3.16
N ARG A 322 -27.96 -23.93 3.90
CA ARG A 322 -28.01 -23.90 5.36
C ARG A 322 -26.61 -23.83 5.97
N ALA A 323 -25.66 -24.57 5.41
CA ALA A 323 -24.27 -24.50 5.85
C ALA A 323 -23.67 -23.12 5.58
N ALA A 324 -23.84 -22.59 4.35
CA ALA A 324 -23.36 -21.26 3.98
C ALA A 324 -24.08 -20.14 4.77
N ALA A 325 -25.39 -20.28 5.01
CA ALA A 325 -26.13 -19.33 5.83
C ALA A 325 -25.68 -19.36 7.30
N LYS A 326 -25.33 -20.56 7.80
CA LYS A 326 -24.78 -20.71 9.15
C LYS A 326 -23.38 -20.09 9.25
N GLU A 327 -22.55 -20.29 8.25
CA GLU A 327 -21.22 -19.68 8.14
C GLU A 327 -21.32 -18.15 8.02
N ALA A 328 -22.19 -17.64 7.12
CA ALA A 328 -22.46 -16.22 7.00
C ALA A 328 -23.07 -15.61 8.28
N ALA A 329 -23.95 -16.35 8.97
CA ALA A 329 -24.51 -15.92 10.26
C ALA A 329 -23.45 -15.88 11.35
N SER A 330 -22.54 -16.88 11.38
CA SER A 330 -21.42 -16.87 12.33
C SER A 330 -20.43 -15.74 12.06
N ALA A 331 -20.11 -15.48 10.78
CA ALA A 331 -19.27 -14.36 10.37
C ALA A 331 -19.92 -13.00 10.70
N ASN A 332 -21.25 -12.88 10.45
CA ASN A 332 -21.98 -11.65 10.76
C ASN A 332 -22.13 -11.45 12.28
N LYS A 333 -22.28 -12.55 13.03
CA LYS A 333 -22.27 -12.50 14.50
C LYS A 333 -20.90 -12.07 15.01
N ALA A 334 -19.81 -12.67 14.50
CA ALA A 334 -18.45 -12.26 14.85
C ALA A 334 -18.21 -10.77 14.55
N LYS A 335 -18.69 -10.28 13.39
CA LYS A 335 -18.62 -8.85 13.02
C LYS A 335 -19.43 -7.97 13.97
N THR A 336 -20.62 -8.42 14.42
CA THR A 336 -21.46 -7.66 15.35
C THR A 336 -20.86 -7.65 16.76
N ASP A 337 -20.36 -8.81 17.22
CA ASP A 337 -19.65 -8.94 18.49
C ASP A 337 -18.39 -8.06 18.50
N PHE A 338 -17.66 -8.01 17.36
CA PHE A 338 -16.55 -7.11 17.12
C PHE A 338 -16.92 -5.65 17.32
N LEU A 339 -17.95 -5.15 16.60
CA LEU A 339 -18.39 -3.75 16.70
C LEU A 339 -18.85 -3.39 18.11
N SER A 340 -19.50 -4.32 18.79
CA SER A 340 -19.96 -4.16 20.18
C SER A 340 -18.78 -4.03 21.14
N THR A 341 -17.79 -4.92 21.03
CA THR A 341 -16.59 -4.91 21.89
C THR A 341 -15.77 -3.63 21.63
N MET A 342 -15.58 -3.28 20.35
CA MET A 342 -14.89 -2.03 19.98
C MET A 342 -15.58 -0.79 20.52
N SER A 343 -16.92 -0.74 20.43
CA SER A 343 -17.69 0.38 20.99
C SER A 343 -17.50 0.51 22.50
N HIS A 344 -17.43 -0.62 23.20
CA HIS A 344 -17.16 -0.65 24.64
C HIS A 344 -15.76 -0.17 24.97
N ASP A 345 -14.75 -0.71 24.25
CA ASP A 345 -13.34 -0.46 24.54
C ASP A 345 -12.91 0.98 24.14
N ILE A 346 -13.58 1.60 23.14
CA ILE A 346 -13.46 3.01 22.82
C ILE A 346 -14.16 3.88 23.88
N ARG A 347 -15.35 3.49 24.34
CA ARG A 347 -16.15 4.28 25.30
C ARG A 347 -15.48 4.37 26.66
N THR A 348 -14.80 3.32 27.13
CA THR A 348 -14.17 3.30 28.44
C THR A 348 -13.10 4.38 28.62
N PRO A 349 -12.05 4.48 27.77
CA PRO A 349 -11.07 5.55 27.90
C PRO A 349 -11.69 6.94 27.61
N MET A 350 -12.64 7.04 26.67
CA MET A 350 -13.33 8.29 26.38
C MET A 350 -14.11 8.82 27.61
N ASN A 351 -14.84 7.95 28.31
CA ASN A 351 -15.54 8.32 29.52
C ASN A 351 -14.56 8.69 30.65
N ALA A 352 -13.40 8.03 30.73
CA ALA A 352 -12.37 8.40 31.69
C ALA A 352 -11.81 9.81 31.40
N ILE A 353 -11.51 10.12 30.13
CA ILE A 353 -11.05 11.45 29.71
C ILE A 353 -12.10 12.51 30.10
N ILE A 354 -13.36 12.34 29.68
CA ILE A 354 -14.44 13.28 29.95
C ILE A 354 -14.68 13.46 31.47
N GLY A 355 -14.71 12.34 32.21
CA GLY A 355 -14.94 12.37 33.66
C GLY A 355 -13.79 13.03 34.42
N LEU A 356 -12.55 12.70 34.08
CA LEU A 356 -11.37 13.30 34.70
C LEU A 356 -11.22 14.79 34.35
N THR A 357 -11.57 15.19 33.12
CA THR A 357 -11.61 16.60 32.73
C THR A 357 -12.62 17.40 33.57
N ALA A 358 -13.82 16.87 33.72
CA ALA A 358 -14.85 17.52 34.57
C ALA A 358 -14.46 17.56 36.05
N ILE A 359 -13.75 16.56 36.57
CA ILE A 359 -13.20 16.55 37.94
C ILE A 359 -12.07 17.58 38.06
N THR A 360 -11.20 17.66 37.09
CA THR A 360 -10.07 18.61 37.08
C THR A 360 -10.57 20.05 37.06
N GLU A 361 -11.60 20.35 36.24
CA GLU A 361 -12.23 21.67 36.14
C GLU A 361 -12.81 22.14 37.51
N LYS A 362 -13.36 21.19 38.28
CA LYS A 362 -13.90 21.52 39.64
C LYS A 362 -12.79 21.67 40.68
N ASN A 363 -11.64 21.09 40.48
CA ASN A 363 -10.58 21.01 41.50
C ASN A 363 -9.32 21.84 41.12
N LEU A 364 -9.47 22.91 40.33
CA LEU A 364 -8.34 23.75 39.85
C LEU A 364 -7.47 24.34 40.97
N GLY A 365 -7.98 24.42 42.22
CA GLY A 365 -7.22 24.88 43.37
C GLY A 365 -6.27 23.85 43.99
N ASP A 366 -6.39 22.56 43.64
CA ASP A 366 -5.52 21.48 44.13
C ASP A 366 -4.57 21.02 43.02
N THR A 367 -3.35 21.61 43.02
CA THR A 367 -2.37 21.39 41.99
C THR A 367 -1.93 19.93 41.86
N GLU A 368 -1.84 19.18 42.97
CA GLU A 368 -1.46 17.76 42.97
C GLU A 368 -2.55 16.90 42.31
N SER A 369 -3.81 17.10 42.68
CA SER A 369 -4.95 16.42 42.07
C SER A 369 -5.11 16.77 40.61
N VAL A 370 -4.90 18.02 40.22
CA VAL A 370 -4.93 18.46 38.82
C VAL A 370 -3.83 17.74 38.00
N ARG A 371 -2.61 17.69 38.50
CA ARG A 371 -1.47 17.02 37.83
C ARG A 371 -1.73 15.52 37.68
N GLU A 372 -2.21 14.85 38.68
CA GLU A 372 -2.53 13.43 38.64
C GLU A 372 -3.69 13.13 37.68
N ASN A 373 -4.74 13.97 37.65
CA ASN A 373 -5.83 13.82 36.69
C ASN A 373 -5.37 14.05 35.25
N LEU A 374 -4.56 15.07 34.98
CA LEU A 374 -3.99 15.32 33.66
C LEU A 374 -3.15 14.13 33.19
N ARG A 375 -2.33 13.56 34.10
CA ARG A 375 -1.57 12.34 33.79
C ARG A 375 -2.48 11.17 33.41
N LYS A 376 -3.57 10.96 34.13
CA LYS A 376 -4.56 9.92 33.82
C LYS A 376 -5.29 10.18 32.49
N ILE A 377 -5.62 11.44 32.20
CA ILE A 377 -6.20 11.84 30.90
C ILE A 377 -5.25 11.51 29.76
N THR A 378 -3.96 11.87 29.90
CA THR A 378 -2.93 11.54 28.90
C THR A 378 -2.81 10.03 28.66
N LEU A 379 -2.78 9.24 29.75
CA LEU A 379 -2.74 7.78 29.65
C LEU A 379 -3.97 7.21 28.92
N ALA A 380 -5.17 7.69 29.26
CA ALA A 380 -6.41 7.26 28.62
C ALA A 380 -6.47 7.66 27.12
N SER A 381 -5.98 8.86 26.78
CA SER A 381 -5.88 9.35 25.39
C SER A 381 -4.92 8.53 24.56
N ASN A 382 -3.73 8.22 25.09
CA ASN A 382 -2.74 7.38 24.42
C ASN A 382 -3.26 5.95 24.20
N HIS A 383 -3.98 5.41 25.19
CA HIS A 383 -4.64 4.11 25.06
C HIS A 383 -5.70 4.10 23.95
N LEU A 384 -6.52 5.15 23.88
CA LEU A 384 -7.53 5.31 22.82
C LEU A 384 -6.88 5.41 21.43
N LEU A 385 -5.79 6.16 21.31
CA LEU A 385 -5.06 6.30 20.05
C LEU A 385 -4.48 4.96 19.58
N THR A 386 -3.90 4.19 20.51
CA THR A 386 -3.40 2.83 20.21
C THR A 386 -4.52 1.92 19.71
N LEU A 387 -5.68 1.94 20.39
CA LEU A 387 -6.85 1.17 19.97
C LEU A 387 -7.32 1.53 18.54
N ILE A 388 -7.41 2.81 18.23
CA ILE A 388 -7.80 3.28 16.89
C ILE A 388 -6.80 2.79 15.84
N ASN A 389 -5.50 2.92 16.11
CA ASN A 389 -4.46 2.47 15.19
C ASN A 389 -4.49 0.95 14.97
N ASP A 390 -4.70 0.16 16.03
CA ASP A 390 -4.88 -1.30 15.94
C ASP A 390 -6.06 -1.68 15.03
N ILE A 391 -7.21 -0.97 15.16
CA ILE A 391 -8.40 -1.20 14.33
C ILE A 391 -8.12 -0.84 12.86
N LEU A 392 -7.44 0.27 12.60
CA LEU A 392 -7.07 0.69 11.25
C LEU A 392 -6.10 -0.30 10.61
N ASP A 393 -5.11 -0.78 11.35
CA ASP A 393 -4.14 -1.78 10.87
C ASP A 393 -4.85 -3.09 10.49
N ILE A 394 -5.77 -3.59 11.31
CA ILE A 394 -6.57 -4.78 10.98
C ILE A 394 -7.42 -4.56 9.72
N SER A 395 -8.08 -3.40 9.61
CA SER A 395 -8.89 -3.09 8.43
C SER A 395 -8.04 -3.04 7.15
N LYS A 396 -6.82 -2.50 7.22
CA LYS A 396 -5.86 -2.48 6.11
C LYS A 396 -5.37 -3.90 5.76
N VAL A 397 -5.15 -4.74 6.76
CA VAL A 397 -4.75 -6.15 6.59
C VAL A 397 -5.88 -6.95 5.92
N GLU A 398 -7.12 -6.87 6.42
CA GLU A 398 -8.26 -7.61 5.87
C GLU A 398 -8.56 -7.21 4.41
N SER A 399 -8.34 -5.93 4.07
CA SER A 399 -8.52 -5.43 2.70
C SER A 399 -7.32 -5.70 1.77
N GLY A 400 -6.23 -6.31 2.27
CA GLY A 400 -4.99 -6.54 1.51
C GLY A 400 -4.24 -5.26 1.11
N LYS A 401 -4.53 -4.15 1.79
CA LYS A 401 -3.96 -2.82 1.48
C LYS A 401 -2.78 -2.42 2.36
N LEU A 402 -2.31 -3.32 3.23
CA LEU A 402 -1.14 -3.04 4.05
C LEU A 402 0.13 -3.25 3.22
N ASN A 403 0.80 -2.16 2.87
CA ASN A 403 2.09 -2.16 2.19
C ASN A 403 3.20 -1.90 3.19
N LEU A 404 4.37 -2.53 2.98
CA LEU A 404 5.59 -2.25 3.74
C LEU A 404 6.30 -1.04 3.16
N SER A 405 6.90 -0.24 4.02
CA SER A 405 7.69 0.96 3.68
C SER A 405 9.14 0.77 4.12
N PRO A 406 9.92 -0.02 3.37
CA PRO A 406 11.29 -0.32 3.75
C PRO A 406 12.19 0.91 3.61
N GLN A 407 13.03 1.12 4.62
CA GLN A 407 14.06 2.16 4.68
C GLN A 407 15.31 1.62 5.37
N THR A 408 16.44 2.27 5.13
CA THR A 408 17.67 1.95 5.87
C THR A 408 17.63 2.61 7.24
N PHE A 409 17.83 1.82 8.29
CA PHE A 409 17.89 2.33 9.67
C PHE A 409 18.82 1.47 10.54
N SER A 410 19.18 2.02 11.71
CA SER A 410 20.00 1.33 12.69
C SER A 410 19.16 0.40 13.56
N ILE A 411 19.57 -0.86 13.62
CA ILE A 411 18.99 -1.83 14.57
C ILE A 411 19.37 -1.49 16.02
N VAL A 412 20.50 -0.86 16.22
CA VAL A 412 20.98 -0.38 17.53
C VAL A 412 19.99 0.61 18.12
N GLU A 413 19.64 1.67 17.37
CA GLU A 413 18.64 2.66 17.79
C GLU A 413 17.27 2.01 18.05
N THR A 414 16.91 1.01 17.25
CA THR A 414 15.65 0.26 17.42
C THR A 414 15.64 -0.47 18.76
N VAL A 415 16.72 -1.15 19.10
CA VAL A 415 16.84 -1.88 20.38
C VAL A 415 16.89 -0.91 21.57
N GLU A 416 17.66 0.17 21.48
CA GLU A 416 17.71 1.18 22.54
C GLU A 416 16.34 1.80 22.82
N ASN A 417 15.59 2.14 21.79
CA ASN A 417 14.22 2.67 21.91
C ASN A 417 13.27 1.64 22.53
N LEU A 418 13.34 0.37 22.11
CA LEU A 418 12.54 -0.72 22.67
C LEU A 418 12.74 -0.86 24.17
N VAL A 419 13.99 -0.83 24.61
CA VAL A 419 14.34 -0.96 26.01
C VAL A 419 13.92 0.27 26.81
N ASN A 420 14.21 1.48 26.32
CA ASN A 420 13.83 2.74 26.97
C ASN A 420 12.31 2.83 27.20
N LEU A 421 11.50 2.42 26.22
CA LEU A 421 10.04 2.41 26.32
C LEU A 421 9.53 1.37 27.32
N SER A 422 10.23 0.26 27.50
CA SER A 422 9.79 -0.85 28.36
C SER A 422 10.19 -0.65 29.82
N GLN A 423 11.25 0.11 30.09
CA GLN A 423 11.86 0.28 31.40
C GLN A 423 10.91 0.78 32.51
N PRO A 424 10.03 1.79 32.29
CA PRO A 424 9.12 2.23 33.35
C PRO A 424 8.20 1.11 33.85
N MET A 425 7.71 0.27 32.91
CA MET A 425 6.81 -0.84 33.23
C MET A 425 7.54 -1.98 33.97
N ILE A 426 8.80 -2.23 33.60
CA ILE A 426 9.66 -3.21 34.22
C ILE A 426 9.96 -2.80 35.67
N LYS A 427 10.30 -1.52 35.91
CA LYS A 427 10.53 -0.97 37.24
C LYS A 427 9.28 -1.00 38.12
N GLU A 428 8.13 -0.60 37.60
CA GLU A 428 6.86 -0.60 38.34
C GLU A 428 6.53 -1.97 38.91
N LYS A 429 6.77 -3.04 38.14
CA LYS A 429 6.53 -4.42 38.54
C LYS A 429 7.71 -5.08 39.24
N ASN A 430 8.87 -4.44 39.34
CA ASN A 430 10.12 -4.99 39.85
C ASN A 430 10.48 -6.34 39.20
N ILE A 431 10.40 -6.38 37.84
CA ILE A 431 10.72 -7.57 37.05
C ILE A 431 12.24 -7.68 36.86
N ASP A 432 12.77 -8.88 37.02
CA ASP A 432 14.15 -9.20 36.64
C ASP A 432 14.27 -9.28 35.12
N PHE A 433 14.88 -8.27 34.53
CA PHE A 433 14.92 -8.09 33.09
C PHE A 433 16.34 -8.25 32.57
N ASN A 434 16.51 -9.19 31.63
CA ASN A 434 17.78 -9.42 30.95
C ASN A 434 17.60 -9.31 29.45
N PHE A 435 18.36 -8.43 28.81
CA PHE A 435 18.37 -8.24 27.34
C PHE A 435 19.76 -8.60 26.82
N ARG A 436 19.83 -9.61 25.95
CA ARG A 436 21.08 -10.05 25.31
C ARG A 436 21.04 -9.83 23.83
N VAL A 437 22.17 -9.42 23.27
CA VAL A 437 22.41 -9.34 21.83
C VAL A 437 23.63 -10.19 21.51
N SER A 438 23.50 -11.12 20.58
CA SER A 438 24.57 -12.05 20.23
C SER A 438 24.89 -11.96 18.74
N ARG A 439 26.18 -11.89 18.40
CA ARG A 439 26.70 -11.94 17.02
C ARG A 439 26.11 -10.89 16.07
N MET A 440 25.87 -9.66 16.57
CA MET A 440 25.33 -8.57 15.75
C MET A 440 26.49 -7.88 15.00
N GLU A 441 26.74 -8.29 13.76
CA GLU A 441 27.75 -7.70 12.87
C GLU A 441 27.14 -6.62 11.97
N THR A 442 25.84 -6.74 11.67
CA THR A 442 25.09 -5.84 10.79
C THR A 442 24.24 -4.88 11.61
N GLU A 443 24.70 -3.64 11.74
CA GLU A 443 23.96 -2.62 12.51
C GLU A 443 22.93 -1.85 11.68
N TYR A 444 23.04 -1.89 10.34
CA TYR A 444 22.12 -1.23 9.42
C TYR A 444 21.38 -2.26 8.55
N ILE A 445 20.07 -2.18 8.56
CA ILE A 445 19.19 -3.05 7.78
C ILE A 445 18.22 -2.22 6.93
N PHE A 446 17.73 -2.83 5.84
CA PHE A 446 16.73 -2.23 4.98
C PHE A 446 15.39 -2.93 5.20
N ALA A 447 14.53 -2.31 6.01
CA ALA A 447 13.22 -2.86 6.35
C ALA A 447 12.24 -1.75 6.75
N ASP A 448 10.99 -2.11 7.03
CA ASP A 448 10.02 -1.19 7.63
C ASP A 448 10.26 -1.09 9.14
N GLN A 449 10.97 -0.04 9.55
CA GLN A 449 11.35 0.21 10.95
C GLN A 449 10.13 0.28 11.88
N LEU A 450 9.05 0.94 11.43
CA LEU A 450 7.84 1.10 12.24
C LEU A 450 7.19 -0.26 12.52
N ARG A 451 7.08 -1.10 11.50
CA ARG A 451 6.48 -2.44 11.63
C ARG A 451 7.36 -3.39 12.42
N LEU A 452 8.66 -3.30 12.25
CA LEU A 452 9.61 -4.07 13.05
C LEU A 452 9.51 -3.70 14.53
N ASN A 453 9.50 -2.42 14.86
CA ASN A 453 9.29 -1.92 16.21
C ASN A 453 7.96 -2.39 16.80
N GLN A 454 6.90 -2.37 16.02
CA GLN A 454 5.56 -2.81 16.44
C GLN A 454 5.55 -4.32 16.79
N ILE A 455 6.23 -5.16 16.00
CA ILE A 455 6.40 -6.59 16.30
C ILE A 455 7.09 -6.75 17.65
N TYR A 456 8.24 -6.10 17.85
CA TYR A 456 9.07 -6.25 19.05
C TYR A 456 8.36 -5.73 20.30
N ILE A 457 7.77 -4.54 20.23
CA ILE A 457 7.04 -3.91 21.34
C ILE A 457 5.82 -4.76 21.72
N ASN A 458 5.06 -5.28 20.75
CA ASN A 458 3.87 -6.08 21.04
C ASN A 458 4.22 -7.36 21.83
N ILE A 459 5.29 -8.03 21.46
CA ILE A 459 5.72 -9.25 22.14
C ILE A 459 6.27 -8.91 23.52
N LEU A 460 7.16 -7.92 23.65
CA LEU A 460 7.78 -7.54 24.93
C LEU A 460 6.75 -6.97 25.91
N SER A 461 5.85 -6.10 25.45
CA SER A 461 4.78 -5.56 26.29
C SER A 461 3.83 -6.63 26.82
N ASN A 462 3.54 -7.66 26.02
CA ASN A 462 2.78 -8.82 26.48
C ASN A 462 3.55 -9.59 27.56
N ALA A 463 4.83 -9.87 27.37
CA ALA A 463 5.65 -10.50 28.38
C ALA A 463 5.63 -9.70 29.71
N ILE A 464 5.85 -8.38 29.66
CA ILE A 464 5.82 -7.52 30.86
C ILE A 464 4.41 -7.52 31.50
N LYS A 465 3.37 -7.47 30.67
CA LYS A 465 1.99 -7.39 31.12
C LYS A 465 1.55 -8.63 31.89
N TYR A 466 1.91 -9.81 31.38
CA TYR A 466 1.48 -11.10 31.93
C TYR A 466 2.46 -11.74 32.92
N THR A 467 3.64 -11.12 33.11
CA THR A 467 4.55 -11.50 34.18
C THR A 467 4.13 -10.89 35.50
N GLU A 468 4.11 -11.69 36.57
CA GLU A 468 3.80 -11.23 37.91
C GLU A 468 4.94 -10.37 38.48
N PRO A 469 4.69 -9.50 39.49
CA PRO A 469 5.75 -8.75 40.14
C PRO A 469 6.84 -9.69 40.70
N ARG A 470 8.09 -9.31 40.49
CA ARG A 470 9.30 -10.12 40.81
C ARG A 470 9.50 -11.36 39.95
N GLY A 471 8.77 -11.49 38.84
CA GLY A 471 9.07 -12.50 37.83
C GLY A 471 10.28 -12.12 36.99
N SER A 472 10.66 -12.94 36.03
CA SER A 472 11.78 -12.66 35.13
C SER A 472 11.34 -12.65 33.66
N ILE A 473 11.99 -11.81 32.88
CA ILE A 473 11.86 -11.73 31.42
C ILE A 473 13.27 -11.72 30.83
N SER A 474 13.51 -12.62 29.89
CA SER A 474 14.71 -12.61 29.08
C SER A 474 14.39 -12.32 27.62
N VAL A 475 15.14 -11.41 27.04
CA VAL A 475 15.11 -11.10 25.61
C VAL A 475 16.46 -11.48 25.02
N ASP A 476 16.43 -12.26 23.93
CA ASP A 476 17.63 -12.66 23.20
C ASP A 476 17.46 -12.27 21.73
N MET A 477 18.34 -11.43 21.23
CA MET A 477 18.39 -11.03 19.84
C MET A 477 19.68 -11.54 19.19
N ARG A 478 19.55 -12.31 18.11
CA ARG A 478 20.70 -12.94 17.44
C ARG A 478 20.68 -12.61 15.97
N GLU A 479 21.88 -12.35 15.44
CA GLU A 479 22.13 -12.35 14.01
C GLU A 479 22.73 -13.69 13.59
N GLU A 480 22.17 -14.25 12.52
CA GLU A 480 22.63 -15.47 11.88
C GLU A 480 22.73 -15.25 10.37
N LYS A 481 23.53 -16.09 9.70
CA LYS A 481 23.65 -16.03 8.25
C LYS A 481 22.33 -16.47 7.60
N SER A 482 21.76 -15.60 6.77
CA SER A 482 20.57 -15.94 5.95
C SER A 482 20.94 -16.87 4.78
N GLN A 483 19.94 -17.65 4.34
CA GLN A 483 20.05 -18.41 3.07
C GLN A 483 19.81 -17.52 1.84
N LYS A 484 19.21 -16.33 2.04
CA LYS A 484 19.03 -15.34 0.97
C LYS A 484 20.32 -14.54 0.82
N PRO A 485 20.82 -14.29 -0.41
CA PRO A 485 21.99 -13.43 -0.61
C PRO A 485 21.70 -12.02 -0.11
N ASP A 486 22.71 -11.34 0.42
CA ASP A 486 22.66 -9.97 0.94
C ASP A 486 21.61 -9.74 2.04
N HIS A 487 21.21 -10.81 2.74
CA HIS A 487 20.29 -10.77 3.87
C HIS A 487 20.96 -11.31 5.12
N VAL A 488 20.54 -10.76 6.25
CA VAL A 488 20.84 -11.27 7.58
C VAL A 488 19.60 -11.86 8.21
N ARG A 489 19.75 -12.92 8.96
CA ARG A 489 18.68 -13.52 9.74
C ARG A 489 18.69 -12.95 11.13
N LEU A 490 17.66 -12.22 11.50
CA LEU A 490 17.44 -11.73 12.85
C LEU A 490 16.46 -12.65 13.57
N THR A 491 16.91 -13.21 14.69
CA THR A 491 16.07 -14.02 15.57
C THR A 491 15.85 -13.26 16.87
N TYR A 492 14.59 -12.97 17.18
CA TYR A 492 14.14 -12.28 18.37
C TYR A 492 13.36 -13.22 19.27
N ILE A 493 13.87 -13.51 20.44
CA ILE A 493 13.30 -14.47 21.40
C ILE A 493 12.94 -13.69 22.66
N VAL A 494 11.71 -13.81 23.12
CA VAL A 494 11.25 -13.26 24.39
C VAL A 494 10.68 -14.39 25.23
N SER A 495 11.27 -14.61 26.39
CA SER A 495 10.82 -15.62 27.36
C SER A 495 10.43 -14.95 28.67
N ASP A 496 9.27 -15.27 29.19
CA ASP A 496 8.74 -14.78 30.45
C ASP A 496 8.37 -15.92 31.40
N THR A 497 8.37 -15.62 32.71
CA THR A 497 7.89 -16.52 33.75
C THR A 497 6.46 -16.19 34.20
N GLY A 498 5.66 -15.68 33.29
CA GLY A 498 4.29 -15.24 33.54
C GLY A 498 3.28 -16.39 33.68
N ILE A 499 2.01 -16.02 33.57
CA ILE A 499 0.89 -16.96 33.78
C ILE A 499 0.80 -18.07 32.71
N GLY A 500 1.49 -17.91 31.56
CA GLY A 500 1.41 -18.84 30.44
C GLY A 500 0.01 -18.91 29.79
N MET A 501 -0.10 -19.74 28.77
CA MET A 501 -1.32 -19.91 27.95
C MET A 501 -1.84 -21.35 28.00
N SER A 502 -3.18 -21.49 27.94
CA SER A 502 -3.79 -22.80 27.78
C SER A 502 -3.65 -23.32 26.36
N PRO A 503 -3.67 -24.65 26.11
CA PRO A 503 -3.61 -25.24 24.78
C PRO A 503 -4.76 -24.74 23.86
N GLU A 504 -5.96 -24.55 24.44
CA GLU A 504 -7.11 -24.04 23.70
C GLU A 504 -6.91 -22.60 23.23
N PHE A 505 -6.32 -21.74 24.07
CA PHE A 505 -6.01 -20.38 23.71
C PHE A 505 -4.87 -20.31 22.70
N MET A 506 -3.83 -21.12 22.86
CA MET A 506 -2.73 -21.20 21.90
C MET A 506 -3.20 -21.50 20.47
N ALA A 507 -4.23 -22.35 20.31
CA ALA A 507 -4.82 -22.66 19.01
C ALA A 507 -5.50 -21.44 18.34
N THR A 508 -5.88 -20.43 19.11
CA THR A 508 -6.66 -19.26 18.65
C THR A 508 -5.97 -17.91 18.90
N MET A 509 -4.80 -17.88 19.54
CA MET A 509 -4.14 -16.64 19.99
C MET A 509 -3.82 -15.64 18.88
N TYR A 510 -3.70 -16.11 17.64
CA TYR A 510 -3.49 -15.25 16.46
C TYR A 510 -4.80 -14.83 15.76
N GLN A 511 -5.96 -15.30 16.27
CA GLN A 511 -7.23 -14.80 15.77
C GLN A 511 -7.52 -13.42 16.37
N PRO A 512 -8.01 -12.47 15.59
CA PRO A 512 -8.38 -11.15 16.11
C PRO A 512 -9.38 -11.29 17.29
N PHE A 513 -9.16 -10.48 18.34
CA PHE A 513 -9.98 -10.41 19.56
C PHE A 513 -9.94 -11.64 20.46
N SER A 514 -9.06 -12.59 20.18
CA SER A 514 -8.89 -13.76 21.03
C SER A 514 -8.27 -13.35 22.37
N ARG A 515 -8.92 -13.73 23.49
CA ARG A 515 -8.43 -13.50 24.85
C ARG A 515 -8.63 -14.75 25.67
N GLN A 516 -7.68 -15.05 26.51
CA GLN A 516 -7.82 -16.15 27.46
C GLN A 516 -8.83 -15.76 28.55
N THR A 517 -9.86 -16.60 28.75
CA THR A 517 -10.90 -16.42 29.78
C THR A 517 -10.43 -17.09 31.07
N ASP A 518 -9.60 -16.42 31.86
CA ASP A 518 -9.22 -16.86 33.20
C ASP A 518 -9.49 -15.68 34.17
N SER A 519 -9.90 -16.00 35.40
CA SER A 519 -10.19 -15.00 36.45
C SER A 519 -9.00 -14.08 36.73
N ARG A 520 -7.76 -14.56 36.54
CA ARG A 520 -6.52 -13.82 36.69
C ARG A 520 -6.24 -12.87 35.52
N VAL A 521 -6.77 -13.15 34.34
CA VAL A 521 -6.59 -12.37 33.11
C VAL A 521 -7.66 -11.28 32.96
N ASN A 522 -8.84 -11.48 33.54
CA ASN A 522 -9.98 -10.53 33.41
C ASN A 522 -9.69 -9.13 33.96
N SER A 523 -8.73 -8.99 34.90
CA SER A 523 -8.28 -7.69 35.41
C SER A 523 -7.21 -7.03 34.51
N ILE A 524 -6.64 -7.75 33.55
CA ILE A 524 -5.56 -7.26 32.70
C ILE A 524 -6.15 -6.73 31.37
N GLN A 525 -6.06 -5.43 31.19
CA GLN A 525 -6.63 -4.71 30.04
C GLN A 525 -5.89 -5.06 28.73
N GLY A 526 -6.61 -5.30 27.61
CA GLY A 526 -5.99 -5.55 26.31
C GLY A 526 -7.02 -5.80 25.21
N THR A 527 -6.67 -5.42 23.98
CA THR A 527 -7.52 -5.44 22.79
C THR A 527 -7.73 -6.84 22.20
N GLY A 528 -6.79 -7.75 22.43
CA GLY A 528 -6.72 -9.04 21.75
C GLY A 528 -6.34 -8.94 20.26
N LEU A 529 -5.83 -7.79 19.82
CA LEU A 529 -5.44 -7.52 18.43
C LEU A 529 -3.93 -7.65 18.22
N GLY A 530 -3.12 -7.34 19.21
CA GLY A 530 -1.67 -7.25 19.09
C GLY A 530 -1.02 -8.49 18.48
N LEU A 531 -1.31 -9.70 18.96
CA LEU A 531 -0.72 -10.93 18.41
C LEU A 531 -1.21 -11.25 17.00
N ALA A 532 -2.46 -10.93 16.67
CA ALA A 532 -3.00 -11.08 15.32
C ALA A 532 -2.28 -10.15 14.34
N ILE A 533 -2.09 -8.89 14.72
CA ILE A 533 -1.35 -7.88 13.96
C ILE A 533 0.12 -8.31 13.82
N THR A 534 0.77 -8.73 14.90
CA THR A 534 2.15 -9.22 14.88
C THR A 534 2.33 -10.39 13.90
N LYS A 535 1.45 -11.39 13.92
CA LYS A 535 1.50 -12.52 13.00
C LYS A 535 1.40 -12.09 11.54
N GLN A 536 0.51 -11.15 11.24
CA GLN A 536 0.34 -10.63 9.88
C GLN A 536 1.55 -9.82 9.41
N MET A 537 2.11 -8.97 10.29
CA MET A 537 3.31 -8.21 9.97
C MET A 537 4.52 -9.12 9.72
N VAL A 538 4.72 -10.13 10.56
CA VAL A 538 5.77 -11.12 10.36
C VAL A 538 5.59 -11.87 9.03
N ASN A 539 4.35 -12.24 8.68
CA ASN A 539 4.05 -12.88 7.39
C ASN A 539 4.32 -11.94 6.20
N LEU A 540 3.95 -10.65 6.30
CA LEU A 540 4.23 -9.64 5.25
C LEU A 540 5.73 -9.41 5.06
N MET A 541 6.52 -9.54 6.13
CA MET A 541 7.98 -9.49 6.09
C MET A 541 8.61 -10.85 5.74
N GLU A 542 7.82 -11.82 5.27
CA GLU A 542 8.25 -13.18 4.90
C GLU A 542 8.96 -13.93 6.04
N GLY A 543 8.67 -13.59 7.28
CA GLY A 543 9.24 -14.18 8.47
C GLY A 543 8.38 -15.30 9.09
N THR A 544 8.85 -15.79 10.22
CA THR A 544 8.12 -16.78 11.02
C THR A 544 8.00 -16.32 12.47
N ILE A 545 6.89 -16.63 13.11
CA ILE A 545 6.68 -16.47 14.56
C ILE A 545 6.18 -17.79 15.14
N ASP A 546 6.88 -18.25 16.15
CA ASP A 546 6.55 -19.43 16.93
C ASP A 546 6.30 -19.07 18.40
N CYS A 547 5.53 -19.90 19.10
CA CYS A 547 5.18 -19.69 20.50
C CYS A 547 5.18 -21.00 21.26
N GLN A 548 5.91 -21.04 22.35
CA GLN A 548 5.90 -22.14 23.31
C GLN A 548 5.40 -21.60 24.64
N SER A 549 4.34 -22.19 25.18
CA SER A 549 3.75 -21.74 26.45
C SER A 549 3.13 -22.90 27.23
N GLU A 550 3.29 -22.82 28.53
CA GLU A 550 2.61 -23.75 29.46
C GLU A 550 1.99 -22.93 30.59
N GLN A 551 0.72 -23.19 30.88
CA GLN A 551 0.00 -22.46 31.90
C GLN A 551 0.68 -22.56 33.28
N GLY A 552 1.00 -21.42 33.87
CA GLY A 552 1.71 -21.29 35.15
C GLY A 552 3.24 -21.43 35.09
N LYS A 553 3.83 -21.60 33.88
CA LYS A 553 5.28 -21.67 33.70
C LYS A 553 5.86 -20.51 32.88
N GLY A 554 5.01 -19.82 32.11
CA GLY A 554 5.41 -18.70 31.29
C GLY A 554 5.27 -18.97 29.79
N THR A 555 5.82 -18.03 28.98
CA THR A 555 5.70 -18.07 27.52
C THR A 555 7.05 -17.72 26.89
N THR A 556 7.37 -18.37 25.78
CA THR A 556 8.48 -18.02 24.90
C THR A 556 7.96 -17.77 23.49
N PHE A 557 8.15 -16.55 23.00
CA PHE A 557 7.93 -16.19 21.59
C PHE A 557 9.25 -16.14 20.86
N THR A 558 9.27 -16.69 19.64
CA THR A 558 10.42 -16.64 18.73
C THR A 558 9.98 -16.05 17.40
N VAL A 559 10.57 -14.92 17.01
CA VAL A 559 10.37 -14.29 15.69
C VAL A 559 11.65 -14.41 14.89
N ILE A 560 11.54 -14.86 13.65
CA ILE A 560 12.67 -14.98 12.72
C ILE A 560 12.33 -14.18 11.47
N LEU A 561 13.23 -13.26 11.10
CA LEU A 561 13.11 -12.41 9.92
C LEU A 561 14.41 -12.46 9.12
N ASP A 562 14.31 -12.70 7.81
CA ASP A 562 15.43 -12.55 6.88
C ASP A 562 15.35 -11.16 6.23
N LEU A 563 16.20 -10.22 6.67
CA LEU A 563 16.15 -8.83 6.26
C LEU A 563 17.38 -8.45 5.42
N PRO A 564 17.23 -7.63 4.36
CA PRO A 564 18.36 -7.13 3.60
C PRO A 564 19.32 -6.32 4.49
N ALA A 565 20.61 -6.64 4.40
CA ALA A 565 21.65 -5.82 4.99
C ALA A 565 21.79 -4.52 4.19
N ALA A 566 21.82 -3.37 4.85
CA ALA A 566 22.02 -2.11 4.16
C ALA A 566 23.51 -1.77 4.13
N GLU A 567 24.05 -1.55 2.94
CA GLU A 567 25.36 -0.94 2.76
C GLU A 567 25.28 0.56 3.11
N ARG A 568 25.54 0.90 4.36
CA ARG A 568 26.06 2.23 4.64
C ARG A 568 27.58 2.16 4.47
N GLN A 569 28.21 3.20 3.89
CA GLN A 569 29.68 3.29 3.86
C GLN A 569 30.21 2.87 5.23
N ARG A 570 30.88 1.72 5.27
CA ARG A 570 31.63 1.29 6.42
C ARG A 570 32.72 2.37 6.60
N GLU A 571 32.47 3.36 7.43
CA GLU A 571 33.57 4.02 8.10
C GLU A 571 34.33 2.88 8.75
N ASP A 572 35.64 2.80 8.50
CA ASP A 572 36.49 1.79 9.14
C ASP A 572 36.45 2.06 10.63
N MET A 573 35.49 1.50 11.36
CA MET A 573 35.41 1.53 12.81
C MET A 573 36.52 0.63 13.34
N MET A 574 37.75 1.12 13.27
CA MET A 574 38.93 0.48 13.82
C MET A 574 39.51 1.40 14.85
N LEU A 575 39.72 0.88 16.02
CA LEU A 575 40.43 1.55 17.09
C LEU A 575 41.94 1.33 16.93
N GLU A 576 42.78 2.22 17.50
CA GLU A 576 44.19 1.95 17.61
C GLU A 576 44.40 0.68 18.46
N PRO A 577 45.43 -0.15 18.13
CA PRO A 577 45.70 -1.35 18.93
C PRO A 577 45.94 -1.03 20.38
N MET A 578 45.10 -1.58 21.25
CA MET A 578 45.18 -1.36 22.70
C MET A 578 44.73 -2.61 23.46
N ASP A 579 45.07 -2.69 24.71
CA ASP A 579 44.63 -3.75 25.60
C ASP A 579 43.50 -3.25 26.49
N ILE A 580 42.37 -3.94 26.45
CA ILE A 580 41.16 -3.63 27.21
C ILE A 580 40.89 -4.79 28.17
N LEU A 581 40.46 -4.51 29.40
CA LEU A 581 39.92 -5.51 30.31
C LEU A 581 38.39 -5.35 30.37
N ILE A 582 37.66 -6.45 30.16
CA ILE A 582 36.23 -6.48 30.39
C ILE A 582 35.89 -7.37 31.57
N VAL A 583 34.98 -6.90 32.43
CA VAL A 583 34.59 -7.54 33.67
C VAL A 583 33.08 -7.69 33.72
N ASP A 584 32.59 -8.93 33.71
CA ASP A 584 31.19 -9.27 33.83
C ASP A 584 31.05 -10.68 34.42
N ASP A 585 30.04 -10.98 35.20
CA ASP A 585 29.83 -12.30 35.77
C ASP A 585 29.09 -13.28 34.79
N ASP A 586 28.53 -12.75 33.70
CA ASP A 586 27.93 -13.57 32.63
C ASP A 586 28.98 -13.93 31.57
N GLU A 587 29.37 -15.21 31.53
CA GLU A 587 30.40 -15.71 30.62
C GLU A 587 30.05 -15.54 29.15
N VAL A 588 28.73 -15.61 28.79
CA VAL A 588 28.25 -15.42 27.42
C VAL A 588 28.37 -13.97 26.98
N LEU A 589 28.10 -13.02 27.90
CA LEU A 589 28.27 -11.60 27.62
C LEU A 589 29.76 -11.26 27.50
N LEU A 590 30.63 -11.85 28.32
CA LEU A 590 32.08 -11.68 28.19
C LEU A 590 32.58 -12.16 26.82
N GLU A 591 32.19 -13.34 26.38
CA GLU A 591 32.58 -13.84 25.05
C GLU A 591 32.11 -12.91 23.91
N THR A 592 30.84 -12.51 23.92
CA THR A 592 30.30 -11.58 22.93
C THR A 592 31.02 -10.23 22.93
N ALA A 593 31.31 -9.67 24.10
CA ALA A 593 31.99 -8.40 24.22
C ALA A 593 33.45 -8.47 23.72
N VAL A 594 34.16 -9.56 24.01
CA VAL A 594 35.52 -9.81 23.47
C VAL A 594 35.48 -9.95 21.95
N GLU A 595 34.50 -10.69 21.37
CA GLU A 595 34.32 -10.79 19.91
C GLU A 595 34.08 -9.40 19.29
N THR A 596 33.19 -8.60 19.90
CA THR A 596 32.87 -7.25 19.43
C THR A 596 34.11 -6.33 19.49
N LEU A 597 34.85 -6.32 20.58
CA LEU A 597 36.09 -5.55 20.72
C LEU A 597 37.17 -6.01 19.73
N SER A 598 37.33 -7.30 19.54
CA SER A 598 38.25 -7.84 18.53
C SER A 598 37.91 -7.37 17.12
N SER A 599 36.61 -7.24 16.79
CA SER A 599 36.16 -6.70 15.51
C SER A 599 36.49 -5.21 15.32
N LEU A 600 36.77 -4.49 16.41
CA LEU A 600 37.23 -3.09 16.42
C LEU A 600 38.78 -2.97 16.39
N GLY A 601 39.49 -4.10 16.31
CA GLY A 601 40.95 -4.14 16.21
C GLY A 601 41.69 -4.07 17.55
N VAL A 602 40.99 -4.24 18.70
CA VAL A 602 41.61 -4.19 20.04
C VAL A 602 41.69 -5.58 20.67
N THR A 603 42.67 -5.75 21.57
CA THR A 603 42.83 -6.98 22.36
C THR A 603 42.06 -6.83 23.68
N ALA A 604 41.18 -7.79 23.98
CA ALA A 604 40.40 -7.76 25.20
C ALA A 604 40.69 -8.99 26.09
N ASP A 605 41.11 -8.73 27.32
CA ASP A 605 41.19 -9.70 28.39
C ASP A 605 39.84 -9.74 29.14
N ARG A 606 39.51 -10.87 29.76
CA ARG A 606 38.21 -11.06 30.45
C ARG A 606 38.44 -11.41 31.91
N ALA A 607 37.56 -10.94 32.79
CA ALA A 607 37.49 -11.32 34.18
C ALA A 607 36.03 -11.58 34.58
N GLY A 608 35.74 -12.71 35.21
CA GLY A 608 34.40 -13.11 35.62
C GLY A 608 34.01 -12.56 37.03
N SER A 609 34.85 -11.79 37.67
CA SER A 609 34.58 -11.21 38.97
C SER A 609 35.47 -10.02 39.30
N ALA A 610 35.04 -9.20 40.26
CA ALA A 610 35.80 -8.08 40.81
C ALA A 610 37.20 -8.49 41.33
N SER A 611 37.29 -9.65 42.00
CA SER A 611 38.56 -10.16 42.56
C SER A 611 39.55 -10.57 41.47
N GLU A 612 39.06 -11.19 40.40
CA GLU A 612 39.87 -11.55 39.23
C GLU A 612 40.37 -10.31 38.51
N ALA A 613 39.46 -9.35 38.27
CA ALA A 613 39.81 -8.07 37.65
C ALA A 613 40.88 -7.31 38.39
N LEU A 614 40.72 -7.13 39.71
CA LEU A 614 41.73 -6.50 40.59
C LEU A 614 43.09 -7.19 40.46
N GLY A 615 43.12 -8.53 40.55
CA GLY A 615 44.36 -9.29 40.39
C GLY A 615 45.02 -9.13 39.02
N MET A 616 44.24 -9.03 37.96
CA MET A 616 44.77 -8.81 36.59
C MET A 616 45.34 -7.37 36.45
N ILE A 617 44.59 -6.36 36.90
CA ILE A 617 44.98 -4.95 36.83
C ILE A 617 46.26 -4.74 37.68
N THR A 618 46.31 -5.22 38.92
CA THR A 618 47.48 -5.11 39.80
C THR A 618 48.73 -5.73 39.16
N ARG A 619 48.60 -6.94 38.60
CA ARG A 619 49.75 -7.64 37.98
C ARG A 619 50.27 -6.87 36.75
N ARG A 620 49.40 -6.31 35.94
CA ARG A 620 49.82 -5.50 34.78
C ARG A 620 50.43 -4.17 35.22
N HIS A 621 49.88 -3.55 36.22
CA HIS A 621 50.40 -2.30 36.80
C HIS A 621 51.81 -2.48 37.34
N GLU A 622 52.08 -3.55 38.06
CA GLU A 622 53.40 -3.90 38.57
C GLU A 622 54.48 -4.12 37.48
N THR A 623 54.02 -4.51 36.27
CA THR A 623 54.90 -4.73 35.09
C THR A 623 54.96 -3.51 34.17
N GLY A 624 54.24 -2.42 34.47
CA GLY A 624 54.19 -1.22 33.64
C GLY A 624 53.49 -1.41 32.28
N ALA A 625 52.60 -2.42 32.17
CA ALA A 625 51.83 -2.74 30.98
C ALA A 625 50.32 -2.59 31.26
N ASP A 626 49.93 -1.41 31.73
CA ASP A 626 48.56 -1.12 32.14
C ASP A 626 47.54 -1.32 31.00
N TYR A 627 46.30 -1.67 31.36
CA TYR A 627 45.19 -1.64 30.41
C TYR A 627 44.89 -0.21 30.00
N SER A 628 44.63 -0.02 28.72
CA SER A 628 44.21 1.28 28.18
C SER A 628 42.81 1.69 28.66
N ILE A 629 41.93 0.74 28.88
CA ILE A 629 40.56 0.94 29.37
C ILE A 629 40.13 -0.31 30.14
N VAL A 630 39.36 -0.11 31.21
CA VAL A 630 38.64 -1.19 31.90
C VAL A 630 37.13 -0.97 31.76
N ILE A 631 36.44 -1.98 31.29
CA ILE A 631 34.99 -1.98 31.12
C ILE A 631 34.39 -2.91 32.18
N ILE A 632 33.57 -2.38 33.08
CA ILE A 632 33.11 -3.11 34.29
C ILE A 632 31.59 -3.14 34.32
N ASP A 633 31.00 -4.32 34.46
CA ASP A 633 29.55 -4.43 34.72
C ASP A 633 29.24 -3.90 36.15
N TRP A 634 28.12 -3.14 36.21
CA TRP A 634 27.67 -2.61 37.50
C TRP A 634 27.19 -3.69 38.44
N LYS A 635 26.42 -4.67 37.97
CA LYS A 635 25.70 -5.61 38.82
C LYS A 635 26.37 -6.99 38.82
N MET A 636 27.38 -7.15 39.67
CA MET A 636 28.07 -8.42 39.83
C MET A 636 27.82 -9.03 41.22
N PRO A 637 27.80 -10.35 41.34
CA PRO A 637 27.66 -11.03 42.65
C PRO A 637 28.81 -10.74 43.57
N GLY A 638 28.50 -10.47 44.84
CA GLY A 638 29.49 -10.27 45.89
C GLY A 638 30.03 -8.82 45.99
N VAL A 639 30.82 -8.39 45.01
CA VAL A 639 31.35 -7.02 44.92
C VAL A 639 30.83 -6.40 43.62
N ASP A 640 30.05 -5.33 43.74
CA ASP A 640 29.47 -4.65 42.58
C ASP A 640 30.53 -3.82 41.83
N GLY A 641 30.14 -3.37 40.60
CA GLY A 641 31.07 -2.61 39.77
C GLY A 641 31.52 -1.29 40.37
N ILE A 642 30.65 -0.58 41.07
CA ILE A 642 31.01 0.70 41.75
C ILE A 642 32.03 0.48 42.85
N GLU A 643 31.84 -0.55 43.66
CA GLU A 643 32.82 -0.89 44.70
C GLU A 643 34.13 -1.40 44.09
N THR A 644 34.05 -2.11 42.95
CA THR A 644 35.23 -2.53 42.19
C THR A 644 36.01 -1.31 41.69
N ILE A 645 35.35 -0.30 41.17
CA ILE A 645 35.98 0.97 40.74
C ILE A 645 36.67 1.65 41.93
N ARG A 646 36.00 1.76 43.10
CA ARG A 646 36.61 2.36 44.31
C ARG A 646 37.89 1.63 44.71
N ARG A 647 37.90 0.30 44.65
CA ARG A 647 39.09 -0.49 44.97
C ARG A 647 40.21 -0.29 43.94
N ILE A 648 39.90 -0.26 42.66
CA ILE A 648 40.91 0.03 41.65
C ILE A 648 41.53 1.40 41.91
N ARG A 649 40.75 2.43 42.19
CA ARG A 649 41.21 3.80 42.46
C ARG A 649 42.03 3.91 43.77
N ALA A 650 41.68 3.12 44.76
CA ALA A 650 42.35 3.16 46.07
C ALA A 650 43.59 2.30 46.13
N GLU A 651 43.62 1.14 45.47
CA GLU A 651 44.60 0.10 45.70
C GLU A 651 45.60 -0.07 44.54
N VAL A 652 45.24 0.35 43.28
CA VAL A 652 46.05 0.02 42.11
C VAL A 652 46.41 1.25 41.26
N ASP A 653 45.43 1.92 40.66
CA ASP A 653 45.67 3.02 39.71
C ASP A 653 44.53 4.06 39.77
N GLN A 654 44.93 5.34 39.94
CA GLN A 654 44.00 6.46 39.98
C GLN A 654 43.61 6.98 38.61
N ASP A 655 44.38 6.71 37.57
CA ASP A 655 44.28 7.34 36.25
C ASP A 655 43.75 6.42 35.15
N ILE A 656 43.75 5.08 35.33
CA ILE A 656 43.24 4.14 34.30
C ILE A 656 41.79 4.46 33.92
N PRO A 657 41.47 4.64 32.62
CA PRO A 657 40.09 4.90 32.19
C PRO A 657 39.14 3.74 32.49
N ILE A 658 38.03 4.04 33.14
CA ILE A 658 37.04 3.03 33.54
C ILE A 658 35.67 3.39 32.95
N LEU A 659 35.12 2.49 32.15
CA LEU A 659 33.75 2.50 31.67
C LEU A 659 32.88 1.61 32.55
N LEU A 660 31.83 2.16 33.13
CA LEU A 660 30.82 1.34 33.82
C LEU A 660 29.72 0.90 32.82
N VAL A 661 29.51 -0.40 32.73
CA VAL A 661 28.40 -0.98 31.97
C VAL A 661 27.21 -1.13 32.89
N SER A 662 26.07 -0.61 32.53
CA SER A 662 24.85 -0.78 33.32
C SER A 662 23.66 -1.22 32.49
N ALA A 663 22.76 -2.00 33.12
CA ALA A 663 21.47 -2.28 32.58
C ALA A 663 20.55 -1.08 32.88
N TYR A 664 20.46 -0.10 31.96
CA TYR A 664 19.34 0.85 31.77
C TYR A 664 18.94 1.83 32.89
N ASP A 665 19.60 1.88 34.07
CA ASP A 665 19.22 2.79 35.15
C ASP A 665 20.28 3.90 35.34
N ARG A 666 20.18 4.97 34.51
CA ARG A 666 21.22 5.98 34.38
C ARG A 666 21.25 6.99 35.53
N THR A 667 20.14 7.58 35.91
CA THR A 667 20.13 8.84 36.68
C THR A 667 20.61 8.73 38.12
N ASP A 668 20.29 7.65 38.83
CA ASP A 668 20.67 7.50 40.25
C ASP A 668 22.07 6.87 40.42
N ILE A 669 22.57 6.19 39.41
CA ILE A 669 23.82 5.42 39.45
C ILE A 669 24.99 6.24 38.90
N GLU A 670 24.77 7.07 37.89
CA GLU A 670 25.79 7.88 37.24
C GLU A 670 26.52 8.78 38.23
N ASP A 671 25.79 9.48 39.08
CA ASP A 671 26.39 10.36 40.09
C ASP A 671 27.22 9.60 41.11
N THR A 672 26.75 8.39 41.51
CA THR A 672 27.48 7.55 42.47
C THR A 672 28.73 6.96 41.86
N ALA A 673 28.65 6.51 40.60
CA ALA A 673 29.79 5.91 39.92
C ALA A 673 30.81 6.96 39.46
N LYS A 674 30.41 8.16 39.04
CA LYS A 674 31.34 9.30 38.82
C LYS A 674 32.11 9.65 40.09
N LYS A 675 31.42 9.70 41.25
CA LYS A 675 32.07 9.90 42.55
C LYS A 675 33.00 8.75 42.94
N ALA A 676 32.75 7.55 42.46
CA ALA A 676 33.62 6.40 42.65
C ALA A 676 34.85 6.41 41.73
N GLY A 677 34.84 7.22 40.65
CA GLY A 677 35.93 7.38 39.71
C GLY A 677 35.72 6.74 38.36
N ALA A 678 34.47 6.46 37.96
CA ALA A 678 34.16 6.07 36.58
C ALA A 678 34.35 7.25 35.61
N ASN A 679 34.93 6.98 34.44
CA ASN A 679 35.18 7.99 33.40
C ASN A 679 34.02 8.10 32.40
N GLY A 680 33.23 7.02 32.27
CA GLY A 680 32.11 7.00 31.35
C GLY A 680 31.12 5.85 31.63
N PHE A 681 30.04 5.85 30.87
CA PHE A 681 28.95 4.89 31.02
C PHE A 681 28.57 4.34 29.67
N ILE A 682 28.23 3.04 29.63
CA ILE A 682 27.71 2.37 28.48
C ILE A 682 26.52 1.50 28.89
N SER A 683 25.46 1.49 28.10
CA SER A 683 24.28 0.65 28.35
C SER A 683 24.43 -0.72 27.68
N LYS A 684 24.00 -1.79 28.37
CA LYS A 684 23.78 -3.09 27.72
C LYS A 684 22.56 -2.95 26.79
N PRO A 685 22.55 -3.61 25.60
CA PRO A 685 23.59 -4.48 25.02
C PRO A 685 24.75 -3.71 24.40
N LEU A 686 25.94 -4.33 24.38
CA LEU A 686 27.17 -3.72 23.87
C LEU A 686 27.25 -3.88 22.34
N PHE A 687 26.88 -2.83 21.61
CA PHE A 687 27.02 -2.78 20.16
C PHE A 687 28.39 -2.26 19.74
N ARG A 688 28.82 -2.63 18.55
CA ARG A 688 30.11 -2.25 17.96
C ARG A 688 30.24 -0.72 17.84
N SER A 689 29.23 -0.04 17.27
CA SER A 689 29.21 1.42 17.17
C SER A 689 29.24 2.09 18.54
N THR A 690 28.43 1.64 19.48
CA THR A 690 28.37 2.22 20.84
C THR A 690 29.69 2.07 21.60
N LEU A 691 30.38 0.92 21.47
CA LEU A 691 31.71 0.72 22.03
C LEU A 691 32.73 1.63 21.36
N TYR A 692 32.73 1.71 20.03
CA TYR A 692 33.66 2.56 19.28
C TYR A 692 33.54 4.03 19.69
N ASP A 693 32.35 4.57 19.74
CA ASP A 693 32.08 5.96 20.09
C ASP A 693 32.52 6.26 21.55
N LYS A 694 32.13 5.39 22.48
CA LYS A 694 32.45 5.59 23.91
C LYS A 694 33.93 5.44 24.26
N ILE A 695 34.61 4.54 23.57
CA ILE A 695 36.06 4.38 23.73
C ILE A 695 36.79 5.63 23.18
N ASN A 696 36.38 6.12 22.01
CA ASN A 696 36.97 7.34 21.45
C ASN A 696 36.68 8.59 22.29
N ASP A 697 35.44 8.72 22.82
CA ASP A 697 35.07 9.80 23.74
C ASP A 697 36.00 9.89 24.94
N ILE A 698 36.36 8.73 25.51
CA ILE A 698 37.22 8.67 26.72
C ILE A 698 38.70 8.90 26.40
N LEU A 699 39.14 8.38 25.26
CA LEU A 699 40.55 8.56 24.83
C LEU A 699 40.80 9.93 24.20
N GLY A 700 39.76 10.73 23.94
CA GLY A 700 39.89 12.09 23.41
C GLY A 700 40.36 12.16 21.96
N THR A 701 40.12 11.10 21.15
CA THR A 701 40.63 10.96 19.79
C THR A 701 39.72 11.58 18.71
N GLU A 702 38.49 11.98 19.03
CA GLU A 702 37.61 12.69 18.09
C GLU A 702 37.00 13.97 18.72
N ALA A 703 36.87 15.00 17.88
CA ALA A 703 36.19 16.24 18.22
C ALA A 703 34.70 15.96 18.53
N LYS A 704 34.32 16.27 19.73
CA LYS A 704 32.98 16.21 20.31
C LYS A 704 31.87 16.36 19.29
N SER A 705 31.12 15.31 19.06
CA SER A 705 29.69 15.45 18.78
C SER A 705 29.03 15.79 20.14
N VAL A 706 28.88 17.07 20.37
CA VAL A 706 28.09 17.59 21.48
C VAL A 706 26.64 17.22 21.20
N GLU A 707 26.09 16.26 21.95
CA GLU A 707 24.63 16.30 22.14
C GLU A 707 24.33 17.68 22.76
N PRO A 708 23.52 18.52 22.15
CA PRO A 708 23.20 19.79 22.76
C PRO A 708 22.40 19.51 24.02
N GLU A 709 22.95 19.88 25.17
CA GLU A 709 22.14 20.18 26.36
C GLU A 709 20.96 21.08 25.90
N ASP A 710 19.81 20.98 26.54
CA ASP A 710 18.54 21.71 26.28
C ASP A 710 18.70 23.25 26.23
N ASP A 711 19.65 23.77 25.49
CA ASP A 711 19.71 25.19 25.17
C ASP A 711 18.78 25.51 23.99
N ASN A 712 17.57 25.97 24.33
CA ASN A 712 16.55 26.38 23.36
C ASN A 712 16.75 27.83 22.87
N SER A 713 17.93 28.43 23.10
CA SER A 713 18.21 29.79 22.70
C SER A 713 18.25 29.99 21.19
N ASP A 714 18.53 28.94 20.44
CA ASP A 714 18.58 28.90 18.97
C ASP A 714 17.18 28.92 18.31
N LEU A 715 16.12 28.58 19.05
CA LEU A 715 14.75 28.52 18.56
C LEU A 715 13.93 29.78 18.88
N GLN A 716 14.43 30.61 19.80
CA GLN A 716 13.70 31.80 20.25
C GLN A 716 13.57 32.84 19.13
N GLY A 717 12.32 33.23 18.88
CA GLY A 717 12.01 34.29 17.93
C GLY A 717 11.77 33.82 16.48
N LEU A 718 11.87 32.53 16.20
CA LEU A 718 11.45 31.97 14.89
C LEU A 718 9.96 32.26 14.65
N ASN A 719 9.64 32.61 13.42
CA ASN A 719 8.27 32.89 12.97
C ASN A 719 7.80 31.79 12.02
N ILE A 720 6.82 31.01 12.46
CA ILE A 720 6.30 29.86 11.71
C ILE A 720 4.89 30.14 11.21
N LEU A 721 4.66 29.93 9.93
CA LEU A 721 3.32 29.95 9.34
C LEU A 721 2.74 28.53 9.37
N ILE A 722 1.57 28.36 9.98
CA ILE A 722 0.92 27.05 10.13
C ILE A 722 -0.39 27.07 9.33
N ALA A 723 -0.46 26.22 8.31
CA ALA A 723 -1.68 25.95 7.57
C ALA A 723 -2.41 24.78 8.23
N GLU A 724 -3.51 25.07 8.91
CA GLU A 724 -4.34 24.12 9.66
C GLU A 724 -5.79 24.61 9.69
N ASP A 725 -6.72 23.79 9.22
CA ASP A 725 -8.14 24.14 9.12
C ASP A 725 -8.89 23.95 10.44
N PHE A 726 -8.44 23.05 11.31
CA PHE A 726 -9.10 22.72 12.57
C PHE A 726 -8.59 23.58 13.74
N ASP A 727 -9.49 24.35 14.36
CA ASP A 727 -9.12 25.34 15.40
C ASP A 727 -8.36 24.74 16.58
N VAL A 728 -8.79 23.58 17.07
CA VAL A 728 -8.15 22.91 18.22
C VAL A 728 -6.73 22.48 17.91
N ASN A 729 -6.48 21.95 16.71
CA ASN A 729 -5.13 21.56 16.29
C ASN A 729 -4.20 22.79 16.25
N TRP A 730 -4.69 23.89 15.66
CA TRP A 730 -3.98 25.16 15.66
C TRP A 730 -3.62 25.62 17.08
N GLU A 731 -4.61 25.64 18.00
CA GLU A 731 -4.39 26.07 19.39
C GLU A 731 -3.32 25.21 20.08
N VAL A 732 -3.38 23.89 19.92
CA VAL A 732 -2.42 22.97 20.52
C VAL A 732 -1.02 23.20 19.97
N ILE A 733 -0.87 23.23 18.64
CA ILE A 733 0.46 23.39 18.00
C ILE A 733 1.06 24.75 18.35
N SER A 734 0.27 25.82 18.30
CA SER A 734 0.75 27.17 18.60
C SER A 734 1.15 27.32 20.08
N ALA A 735 0.41 26.71 21.00
CA ALA A 735 0.74 26.69 22.43
C ALA A 735 2.04 25.90 22.70
N LEU A 736 2.20 24.74 22.05
CA LEU A 736 3.41 23.91 22.18
C LEU A 736 4.66 24.64 21.66
N LEU A 737 4.57 25.28 20.50
CA LEU A 737 5.68 26.07 19.92
C LEU A 737 6.01 27.31 20.79
N GLY A 738 4.97 27.94 21.35
CA GLY A 738 5.11 29.08 22.26
C GLY A 738 5.94 28.76 23.53
N MET A 739 5.92 27.50 24.01
CA MET A 739 6.74 27.06 25.14
C MET A 739 8.26 27.13 24.85
N TYR A 740 8.62 27.08 23.56
CA TYR A 740 9.99 27.20 23.08
C TYR A 740 10.35 28.60 22.57
N GLY A 741 9.45 29.59 22.75
CA GLY A 741 9.67 30.97 22.30
C GLY A 741 9.51 31.18 20.79
N ILE A 742 8.84 30.26 20.10
CA ILE A 742 8.56 30.31 18.67
C ILE A 742 7.22 31.00 18.43
N ASN A 743 7.19 31.95 17.50
CA ASN A 743 5.97 32.67 17.10
C ASN A 743 5.23 31.89 16.00
N ALA A 744 3.96 31.63 16.20
CA ALA A 744 3.14 30.95 15.21
C ALA A 744 2.07 31.88 14.62
N GLN A 745 1.87 31.84 13.31
CA GLN A 745 0.76 32.49 12.62
C GLN A 745 -0.09 31.44 11.89
N ARG A 746 -1.40 31.61 11.96
CA ARG A 746 -2.34 30.68 11.31
C ARG A 746 -2.64 31.06 9.85
N ALA A 747 -2.79 30.04 9.00
CA ALA A 747 -3.52 30.08 7.75
C ALA A 747 -4.63 29.02 7.83
N GLU A 748 -5.90 29.39 7.66
CA GLU A 748 -7.04 28.49 7.86
C GLU A 748 -7.19 27.43 6.76
N ASN A 749 -6.48 27.55 5.65
CA ASN A 749 -6.41 26.57 4.56
C ASN A 749 -5.22 26.88 3.63
N GLY A 750 -4.99 26.02 2.65
CA GLY A 750 -3.87 26.16 1.72
C GLY A 750 -3.92 27.45 0.88
N ARG A 751 -5.12 27.92 0.52
CA ARG A 751 -5.29 29.17 -0.23
C ARG A 751 -4.83 30.38 0.57
N VAL A 752 -5.26 30.46 1.83
CA VAL A 752 -4.85 31.55 2.74
C VAL A 752 -3.35 31.52 3.00
N CYS A 753 -2.76 30.32 3.09
CA CYS A 753 -1.32 30.15 3.22
C CYS A 753 -0.56 30.73 2.00
N VAL A 754 -1.00 30.40 0.78
CA VAL A 754 -0.42 30.94 -0.46
C VAL A 754 -0.59 32.47 -0.54
N GLU A 755 -1.75 33.00 -0.16
CA GLU A 755 -2.01 34.46 -0.15
C GLU A 755 -1.11 35.21 0.83
N LYS A 756 -0.93 34.66 2.04
CA LYS A 756 0.01 35.19 3.02
C LYS A 756 1.43 35.19 2.50
N MET A 757 1.87 34.09 1.89
CA MET A 757 3.22 34.00 1.30
C MET A 757 3.45 34.96 0.13
N LYS A 758 2.42 35.25 -0.68
CA LYS A 758 2.51 36.27 -1.75
C LYS A 758 2.73 37.67 -1.22
N SER A 759 2.20 37.97 -0.03
CA SER A 759 2.28 39.30 0.59
C SER A 759 3.42 39.45 1.58
N ALA A 760 4.03 38.36 2.00
CA ALA A 760 5.10 38.31 2.99
C ALA A 760 6.42 38.83 2.42
N LYS A 761 7.25 39.39 3.29
CA LYS A 761 8.61 39.83 2.99
C LYS A 761 9.63 38.87 3.63
N LYS A 762 10.83 38.89 3.08
CA LYS A 762 11.93 38.09 3.66
C LYS A 762 12.11 38.38 5.14
N GLY A 763 11.99 37.37 6.00
CA GLY A 763 12.08 37.46 7.44
C GLY A 763 10.72 37.50 8.17
N ASP A 764 9.58 37.58 7.47
CA ASP A 764 8.26 37.49 8.10
C ASP A 764 7.98 36.05 8.57
N PHE A 765 8.49 35.04 7.85
CA PHE A 765 8.40 33.64 8.20
C PHE A 765 9.73 32.91 7.94
N ASP A 766 10.07 31.96 8.78
CA ASP A 766 11.27 31.12 8.68
C ASP A 766 10.95 29.71 8.14
N LEU A 767 9.71 29.24 8.37
CA LEU A 767 9.26 27.88 8.07
C LEU A 767 7.73 27.85 7.91
N ILE A 768 7.22 26.90 7.14
CA ILE A 768 5.78 26.61 7.03
C ILE A 768 5.51 25.19 7.52
N PHE A 769 4.56 25.03 8.45
CA PHE A 769 3.88 23.75 8.69
C PHE A 769 2.61 23.69 7.85
N MET A 770 2.47 22.63 7.05
CA MET A 770 1.41 22.51 6.06
C MET A 770 0.61 21.22 6.29
N ASP A 771 -0.64 21.34 6.72
CA ASP A 771 -1.54 20.20 6.69
C ASP A 771 -1.81 19.78 5.24
N ILE A 772 -1.78 18.47 5.00
CA ILE A 772 -2.04 17.92 3.66
C ILE A 772 -3.52 18.01 3.31
N GLN A 773 -4.42 17.71 4.26
CA GLN A 773 -5.85 17.61 4.04
C GLN A 773 -6.57 18.86 4.56
N MET A 774 -6.78 19.82 3.70
CA MET A 774 -7.53 21.06 4.02
C MET A 774 -8.61 21.33 2.96
N PRO A 775 -9.71 22.00 3.35
CA PRO A 775 -10.73 22.44 2.41
C PRO A 775 -10.21 23.54 1.49
N GLU A 776 -10.89 23.79 0.38
CA GLU A 776 -10.62 24.78 -0.68
C GLU A 776 -9.31 24.54 -1.45
N MET A 777 -8.20 24.33 -0.76
CA MET A 777 -6.89 24.01 -1.35
C MET A 777 -6.12 23.11 -0.38
N ASN A 778 -5.79 21.90 -0.81
CA ASN A 778 -5.00 20.96 -0.03
C ASN A 778 -3.52 21.41 0.07
N GLY A 779 -2.79 20.81 1.01
CA GLY A 779 -1.40 21.19 1.28
C GLY A 779 -0.43 20.92 0.14
N LEU A 780 -0.66 19.88 -0.66
CA LEU A 780 0.18 19.56 -1.82
C LEU A 780 0.05 20.65 -2.91
N ASP A 781 -1.18 21.06 -3.20
CA ASP A 781 -1.44 22.12 -4.17
C ASP A 781 -0.98 23.47 -3.67
N ALA A 782 -1.16 23.77 -2.37
CA ALA A 782 -0.62 24.96 -1.74
C ALA A 782 0.90 25.02 -1.87
N THR A 783 1.60 23.94 -1.58
CA THR A 783 3.05 23.83 -1.72
C THR A 783 3.50 24.08 -3.17
N ARG A 784 2.87 23.42 -4.16
CA ARG A 784 3.17 23.64 -5.58
C ARG A 784 2.97 25.10 -5.99
N ASN A 785 1.95 25.76 -5.45
CA ASN A 785 1.69 27.17 -5.72
C ASN A 785 2.74 28.08 -5.05
N ILE A 786 3.16 27.80 -3.82
CA ILE A 786 4.24 28.54 -3.14
C ILE A 786 5.55 28.39 -3.91
N ARG A 787 5.90 27.18 -4.35
CA ARG A 787 7.12 26.91 -5.13
C ARG A 787 7.15 27.62 -6.50
N ARG A 788 5.99 28.09 -6.99
CA ARG A 788 5.86 28.85 -8.25
C ARG A 788 5.79 30.36 -8.07
N LEU A 789 5.96 30.87 -6.87
CA LEU A 789 5.99 32.32 -6.64
C LEU A 789 7.26 32.93 -7.25
N ASP A 790 7.14 34.15 -7.80
CA ASP A 790 8.25 34.87 -8.44
C ASP A 790 9.31 35.31 -7.41
N ASP A 791 8.97 35.46 -6.15
CA ASP A 791 9.92 35.81 -5.09
C ASP A 791 10.78 34.58 -4.73
N PRO A 792 12.11 34.64 -4.93
CA PRO A 792 13.02 33.55 -4.66
C PRO A 792 13.02 33.09 -3.18
N TRP A 793 12.81 34.01 -2.24
CA TRP A 793 12.72 33.67 -0.82
C TRP A 793 11.43 32.93 -0.54
N ALA A 794 10.28 33.45 -0.98
CA ALA A 794 8.99 32.82 -0.74
C ALA A 794 8.90 31.44 -1.40
N SER A 795 9.46 31.25 -2.61
CA SER A 795 9.47 29.97 -3.31
C SER A 795 10.43 28.95 -2.72
N SER A 796 11.46 29.38 -1.97
CA SER A 796 12.44 28.48 -1.32
C SER A 796 12.21 28.25 0.16
N ILE A 797 11.20 28.86 0.79
CA ILE A 797 10.91 28.70 2.21
C ILE A 797 10.74 27.22 2.58
N PRO A 798 11.34 26.72 3.66
CA PRO A 798 11.13 25.35 4.08
C PRO A 798 9.66 25.07 4.40
N ILE A 799 9.14 23.95 3.93
CA ILE A 799 7.77 23.51 4.16
C ILE A 799 7.81 22.09 4.72
N ILE A 800 7.27 21.91 5.91
CA ILE A 800 7.11 20.60 6.56
C ILE A 800 5.64 20.19 6.47
N ALA A 801 5.38 19.01 5.91
CA ALA A 801 4.05 18.43 5.88
C ALA A 801 3.59 18.03 7.29
N MET A 802 2.33 18.27 7.63
CA MET A 802 1.63 17.65 8.75
C MET A 802 0.64 16.63 8.19
N THR A 803 0.81 15.36 8.51
CA THR A 803 0.01 14.27 7.95
C THR A 803 -0.66 13.44 9.03
N SER A 804 -1.91 13.06 8.81
CA SER A 804 -2.61 12.07 9.64
C SER A 804 -2.14 10.63 9.38
N ASP A 805 -1.39 10.40 8.30
CA ASP A 805 -0.92 9.09 7.88
C ASP A 805 0.59 9.17 7.59
N ALA A 806 1.42 8.56 8.44
CA ALA A 806 2.88 8.57 8.33
C ALA A 806 3.41 7.60 7.26
N PHE A 807 2.57 7.10 6.36
CA PHE A 807 2.94 6.09 5.37
C PHE A 807 3.68 6.68 4.17
N SER A 808 4.59 5.90 3.59
CA SER A 808 5.55 6.28 2.57
C SER A 808 4.96 6.84 1.27
N GLU A 809 3.74 6.46 0.89
CA GLU A 809 3.10 6.99 -0.32
C GLU A 809 2.83 8.50 -0.18
N ASN A 810 2.30 8.93 0.96
CA ASN A 810 2.04 10.33 1.25
C ASN A 810 3.35 11.13 1.41
N VAL A 811 4.39 10.54 1.99
CA VAL A 811 5.70 11.18 2.14
C VAL A 811 6.35 11.45 0.78
N THR A 812 6.28 10.46 -0.12
CA THR A 812 6.81 10.61 -1.49
C THR A 812 6.05 11.71 -2.27
N GLU A 813 4.74 11.78 -2.11
CA GLU A 813 3.93 12.85 -2.72
C GLU A 813 4.27 14.24 -2.17
N CYS A 814 4.53 14.36 -0.86
CA CYS A 814 4.95 15.59 -0.22
C CYS A 814 6.31 16.09 -0.76
N LEU A 815 7.29 15.20 -0.84
CA LEU A 815 8.61 15.53 -1.40
C LEU A 815 8.52 15.92 -2.88
N ASN A 816 7.72 15.19 -3.67
CA ASN A 816 7.47 15.51 -5.08
C ASN A 816 6.73 16.85 -5.27
N ALA A 817 5.92 17.26 -4.30
CA ALA A 817 5.27 18.58 -4.31
C ALA A 817 6.26 19.71 -3.98
N GLY A 818 7.44 19.39 -3.42
CA GLY A 818 8.49 20.32 -3.04
C GLY A 818 8.52 20.63 -1.54
N MET A 819 7.98 19.76 -0.68
CA MET A 819 8.13 19.88 0.79
C MET A 819 9.51 19.37 1.24
N ASN A 820 9.99 19.87 2.38
CA ASN A 820 11.33 19.60 2.90
C ASN A 820 11.36 18.51 3.99
N GLY A 821 10.20 18.18 4.57
CA GLY A 821 10.06 17.18 5.62
C GLY A 821 8.61 16.88 5.92
N HIS A 822 8.37 15.98 6.89
CA HIS A 822 7.02 15.65 7.33
C HIS A 822 6.98 15.34 8.82
N ILE A 823 5.83 15.57 9.44
CA ILE A 823 5.51 15.27 10.84
C ILE A 823 4.14 14.59 10.87
N ALA A 824 4.06 13.48 11.61
CA ALA A 824 2.79 12.77 11.82
C ALA A 824 1.90 13.50 12.85
N LYS A 825 0.60 13.51 12.63
CA LYS A 825 -0.40 13.90 13.63
C LYS A 825 -0.81 12.67 14.47
N PRO A 826 -0.95 12.77 15.81
CA PRO A 826 -0.84 13.99 16.63
C PRO A 826 0.62 14.47 16.75
N VAL A 827 0.79 15.78 16.76
CA VAL A 827 2.10 16.42 16.73
C VAL A 827 2.86 16.19 18.03
N ASP A 828 4.02 15.53 17.94
CA ASP A 828 4.97 15.42 19.05
C ASP A 828 5.95 16.58 18.99
N ILE A 829 5.95 17.42 20.01
CA ILE A 829 6.80 18.63 20.06
C ILE A 829 8.29 18.32 19.97
N LYS A 830 8.75 17.19 20.52
CA LYS A 830 10.17 16.80 20.46
C LYS A 830 10.59 16.50 19.02
N LEU A 831 9.74 15.81 18.27
CA LEU A 831 9.99 15.54 16.84
C LEU A 831 9.92 16.82 16.02
N VAL A 832 9.01 17.73 16.35
CA VAL A 832 8.89 19.05 15.70
C VAL A 832 10.19 19.83 15.87
N ILE A 833 10.69 19.93 17.09
CA ILE A 833 11.93 20.66 17.41
C ILE A 833 13.13 20.03 16.70
N LYS A 834 13.20 18.70 16.65
CA LYS A 834 14.25 17.98 15.91
C LYS A 834 14.24 18.31 14.42
N GLU A 835 13.06 18.32 13.79
CA GLU A 835 12.95 18.67 12.36
C GLU A 835 13.23 20.15 12.10
N ILE A 836 12.86 21.06 12.99
CA ILE A 836 13.21 22.49 12.88
C ILE A 836 14.74 22.64 12.93
N ARG A 837 15.41 22.02 13.90
CA ARG A 837 16.90 22.11 14.05
C ARG A 837 17.61 21.56 12.82
N LYS A 838 17.20 20.44 12.30
CA LYS A 838 17.73 19.85 11.06
C LYS A 838 17.65 20.82 9.87
N ILE A 839 16.52 21.51 9.70
CA ILE A 839 16.32 22.48 8.63
C ILE A 839 17.20 23.73 8.84
N GLU A 840 17.39 24.16 10.09
CA GLU A 840 18.25 25.29 10.41
C GLU A 840 19.74 24.95 10.21
N GLU A 841 20.15 23.71 10.44
CA GLU A 841 21.50 23.21 10.15
C GLU A 841 21.76 23.16 8.63
N ASP A 842 20.79 22.69 7.85
CA ASP A 842 20.87 22.64 6.37
C ASP A 842 20.93 24.05 5.72
N LYS A 843 20.54 25.11 6.46
CA LYS A 843 20.66 26.51 6.01
C LYS A 843 22.03 27.15 6.27
N LYS A 844 22.82 26.59 7.21
CA LYS A 844 24.18 27.05 7.55
C LYS A 844 25.23 26.42 6.66
#